data_951d119ad2477daf2c572371e9472263
#
_entry.id   951d119ad2477daf2c572371e9472263
#
_cell.length_a   1.000
_cell.length_b   1.000
_cell.length_c   1.000
_cell.angle_alpha   90.00
_cell.angle_beta   90.00
_cell.angle_gamma   90.00
#
_symmetry.space_group_name_H-M   'P 1'
#
loop_
_entity.id
_entity.type
_entity.pdbx_description
1 polymer ?
#
loop_
_entity_poly.entity_id
_entity_poly.type
_entity_poly.pdbx_seq_one_letter_code
_entity_poly.pdbx_strand_id
1 'polypeptide(L)'
;MHDTIKVKGARANNLKNIDIEIPRDKLVVMTGLSGSGKSSLAFDTIYAEGQRRYVESLSSYARQFLGQMDKPDVDYIDGLSPAISIDQKTTSRNPRSTVGTVTEIYDYLRLLWARVGVPHCPNCGKEIKRQTIDQIVDQIMALPEGTKIQVMAPVVRARKGEHIKVFEDARKSGYVRARVDGSVYELTEEIKLDKNLKHDIDVVVDRIVIKPDIVLRLTDSVETASSLAENLVRINVLGENERDMLFSQNYACEDCGISIEEMTPRMFSFNNPYGACPKCTGLGTQLLIDPDLIMPDKNLSILDGAITASGWCNVRGDSISKMYFDALAKKYRFKLTTPVGELPKEVQNVIMYGTGGETLELKFDGKRGTGVLHQPFEGIANNLTRRYHESQSQSVRDDIEECMSEVPCPECRGKRLKREVLAVTVGGMNIADFTELPVTEALRFMEGLKLTQKEAVIAEQILKEIKTRLGFLQSVGLEYLTLSRAAGTLSGGEAQRIRLATQIGSSLMGVLYILDEPSIGLHQRDNEKLLATLRRLRDLGNTLIVVEHDEDTIRAADYLVDIGPGAGVHGGEVVAAGSVEDICACERSVTGQYLSGKKSIPVPAERRAGNGHSMVIRGASENNLRGVDVAIPLGAFTCVTGVSGSGKSSLVNEVLYKTLAAKKNRMKVRPGKCAGIDGLEYVDKVIAIDQSPIGRTPRSNPATYTGVFSDIRELYAQTNDAKLRGYDSGRFSFNVKGGRCEACSGDGLLKIEMHFLSDVYVPCDVCQGKRYNRETLEVRYKGKNIAEVLDMTVEEAVSFFENQRKIRDKLQTLMDVGLGYVKLGQSSTTLSGGEAQRVKLATELSKKGTGSTVYILDEPTTGLHIADVHKLIDILARLTDAGNTVVVIEHNLDVIKVADHIIDLGPEGGDGGGSLVFTGTPEGCARCEKSYTGQFLKKLL
;
A
#
# COMPACT_ATOMS: atom_id res chain seq x y z
N MET A 1 -28.16 -4.77 -33.89
CA MET A 1 -27.29 -4.32 -32.77
C MET A 1 -26.78 -2.95 -33.13
N HIS A 2 -26.65 -2.03 -32.19
CA HIS A 2 -26.04 -0.72 -32.48
C HIS A 2 -24.53 -0.93 -32.69
N ASP A 3 -24.02 -0.47 -33.85
CA ASP A 3 -22.57 -0.61 -34.17
C ASP A 3 -21.74 0.52 -33.57
N THR A 4 -22.40 1.52 -32.98
CA THR A 4 -21.77 2.70 -32.38
C THR A 4 -22.42 3.10 -31.05
N ILE A 5 -21.63 3.70 -30.16
CA ILE A 5 -22.09 4.44 -28.99
C ILE A 5 -22.25 5.89 -29.44
N LYS A 6 -23.47 6.41 -29.32
CA LYS A 6 -23.78 7.80 -29.70
C LYS A 6 -23.98 8.65 -28.46
N VAL A 7 -23.10 9.63 -28.25
CA VAL A 7 -23.17 10.62 -27.18
C VAL A 7 -23.65 11.92 -27.78
N LYS A 8 -24.67 12.53 -27.20
CA LYS A 8 -25.18 13.85 -27.60
C LYS A 8 -25.31 14.79 -26.42
N GLY A 9 -24.79 15.99 -26.61
CA GLY A 9 -24.93 17.08 -25.67
C GLY A 9 -24.15 16.86 -24.35
N ALA A 10 -22.97 16.31 -24.39
CA ALA A 10 -22.16 16.12 -23.19
C ALA A 10 -21.59 17.46 -22.69
N ARG A 11 -21.92 17.82 -21.43
CA ARG A 11 -21.57 19.10 -20.78
C ARG A 11 -20.93 18.94 -19.41
N ALA A 12 -20.56 17.71 -19.03
CA ALA A 12 -19.92 17.45 -17.74
C ALA A 12 -18.60 18.24 -17.61
N ASN A 13 -18.39 18.90 -16.49
CA ASN A 13 -17.19 19.70 -16.16
C ASN A 13 -16.90 20.79 -17.22
N ASN A 14 -15.82 20.64 -17.99
CA ASN A 14 -15.40 21.60 -19.02
C ASN A 14 -15.86 21.24 -20.45
N LEU A 15 -16.66 20.19 -20.63
CA LEU A 15 -17.12 19.77 -21.95
C LEU A 15 -18.10 20.81 -22.56
N LYS A 16 -17.88 21.13 -23.82
CA LYS A 16 -18.65 22.17 -24.56
C LYS A 16 -19.73 21.55 -25.44
N ASN A 17 -20.71 20.89 -24.86
CA ASN A 17 -21.86 20.30 -25.58
C ASN A 17 -21.43 19.35 -26.69
N ILE A 18 -20.62 18.35 -26.33
CA ILE A 18 -20.00 17.42 -27.27
C ILE A 18 -21.04 16.46 -27.85
N ASP A 19 -21.05 16.33 -29.18
CA ASP A 19 -21.68 15.26 -29.92
C ASP A 19 -20.60 14.37 -30.55
N ILE A 20 -20.66 13.05 -30.27
CA ILE A 20 -19.68 12.09 -30.82
C ILE A 20 -20.27 10.70 -31.02
N GLU A 21 -19.84 10.02 -32.06
CA GLU A 21 -20.11 8.61 -32.32
C GLU A 21 -18.84 7.79 -32.16
N ILE A 22 -18.86 6.79 -31.28
CA ILE A 22 -17.72 5.93 -30.94
C ILE A 22 -18.04 4.51 -31.44
N PRO A 23 -17.18 3.88 -32.27
CA PRO A 23 -17.41 2.53 -32.76
C PRO A 23 -17.33 1.51 -31.62
N ARG A 24 -18.21 0.49 -31.66
CA ARG A 24 -18.18 -0.64 -30.72
C ARG A 24 -17.21 -1.71 -31.16
N ASP A 25 -16.86 -2.59 -30.22
CA ASP A 25 -15.97 -3.74 -30.42
C ASP A 25 -14.60 -3.34 -31.01
N LYS A 26 -14.12 -2.16 -30.57
CA LYS A 26 -12.87 -1.52 -30.99
C LYS A 26 -12.07 -1.05 -29.78
N LEU A 27 -10.77 -0.91 -29.98
CA LEU A 27 -9.87 -0.20 -29.09
C LEU A 27 -9.92 1.28 -29.45
N VAL A 28 -10.61 2.07 -28.64
CA VAL A 28 -10.79 3.52 -28.81
C VAL A 28 -9.86 4.23 -27.82
N VAL A 29 -8.99 5.10 -28.31
CA VAL A 29 -8.13 5.90 -27.43
C VAL A 29 -8.58 7.35 -27.44
N MET A 30 -8.80 7.90 -26.23
CA MET A 30 -9.08 9.32 -26.01
C MET A 30 -7.78 10.01 -25.60
N THR A 31 -7.34 10.97 -26.40
CA THR A 31 -6.09 11.71 -26.21
C THR A 31 -6.34 13.23 -26.14
N GLY A 32 -5.31 14.01 -25.88
CA GLY A 32 -5.34 15.48 -25.78
C GLY A 32 -4.60 15.99 -24.54
N LEU A 33 -4.47 17.28 -24.39
CA LEU A 33 -3.75 17.94 -23.29
C LEU A 33 -4.28 17.55 -21.90
N SER A 34 -3.43 17.65 -20.88
CA SER A 34 -3.88 17.49 -19.49
C SER A 34 -4.95 18.55 -19.16
N GLY A 35 -6.08 18.12 -18.54
CA GLY A 35 -7.20 19.01 -18.26
C GLY A 35 -8.06 19.39 -19.48
N SER A 36 -7.91 18.73 -20.65
CA SER A 36 -8.73 19.02 -21.85
C SER A 36 -10.16 18.50 -21.79
N GLY A 37 -10.50 17.60 -20.85
CA GLY A 37 -11.84 17.02 -20.71
C GLY A 37 -11.96 15.54 -21.08
N LYS A 38 -10.84 14.83 -21.33
CA LYS A 38 -10.82 13.40 -21.66
C LYS A 38 -11.54 12.54 -20.61
N SER A 39 -11.08 12.66 -19.35
CA SER A 39 -11.68 11.91 -18.25
C SER A 39 -13.12 12.31 -17.99
N SER A 40 -13.49 13.58 -18.23
CA SER A 40 -14.88 14.06 -18.13
C SER A 40 -15.78 13.38 -19.15
N LEU A 41 -15.32 13.16 -20.39
CA LEU A 41 -16.10 12.43 -21.39
C LEU A 41 -16.14 10.92 -21.08
N ALA A 42 -14.98 10.31 -20.77
CA ALA A 42 -14.88 8.86 -20.57
C ALA A 42 -15.55 8.41 -19.28
N PHE A 43 -15.21 9.03 -18.13
CA PHE A 43 -15.63 8.59 -16.80
C PHE A 43 -16.87 9.32 -16.30
N ASP A 44 -16.87 10.66 -16.30
CA ASP A 44 -17.95 11.44 -15.72
C ASP A 44 -19.22 11.47 -16.62
N THR A 45 -19.09 11.08 -17.89
CA THR A 45 -20.22 11.03 -18.85
C THR A 45 -20.54 9.59 -19.25
N ILE A 46 -19.68 8.92 -20.01
CA ILE A 46 -19.98 7.60 -20.62
C ILE A 46 -20.08 6.51 -19.56
N TYR A 47 -19.07 6.40 -18.70
CA TYR A 47 -19.08 5.40 -17.62
C TYR A 47 -20.19 5.66 -16.61
N ALA A 48 -20.33 6.90 -16.16
CA ALA A 48 -21.34 7.28 -15.17
C ALA A 48 -22.77 6.94 -15.64
N GLU A 49 -23.08 7.22 -16.91
CA GLU A 49 -24.40 6.86 -17.47
C GLU A 49 -24.56 5.35 -17.64
N GLY A 50 -23.50 4.65 -18.08
CA GLY A 50 -23.52 3.20 -18.21
C GLY A 50 -23.76 2.50 -16.87
N GLN A 51 -23.09 2.95 -15.82
CA GLN A 51 -23.23 2.42 -14.47
C GLN A 51 -24.59 2.80 -13.86
N ARG A 52 -25.06 4.03 -14.08
CA ARG A 52 -26.39 4.47 -13.64
C ARG A 52 -27.49 3.56 -14.20
N ARG A 53 -27.47 3.28 -15.50
CA ARG A 53 -28.45 2.39 -16.16
C ARG A 53 -28.36 0.96 -15.62
N TYR A 54 -27.14 0.48 -15.37
CA TYR A 54 -26.94 -0.84 -14.77
C TYR A 54 -27.55 -0.92 -13.37
N VAL A 55 -27.26 0.07 -12.50
CA VAL A 55 -27.83 0.14 -11.14
C VAL A 55 -29.35 0.27 -11.17
N GLU A 56 -29.92 1.05 -12.09
CA GLU A 56 -31.37 1.18 -12.27
C GLU A 56 -32.03 -0.14 -12.68
N SER A 57 -31.33 -1.02 -13.40
CA SER A 57 -31.83 -2.33 -13.79
C SER A 57 -31.89 -3.33 -12.64
N LEU A 58 -31.22 -3.06 -11.52
CA LEU A 58 -31.17 -3.94 -10.34
C LEU A 58 -32.46 -3.84 -9.50
N SER A 59 -32.67 -4.81 -8.62
CA SER A 59 -33.80 -4.79 -7.68
C SER A 59 -33.77 -3.58 -6.76
N SER A 60 -34.94 -3.15 -6.27
CA SER A 60 -35.06 -2.02 -5.32
C SER A 60 -34.21 -2.21 -4.07
N TYR A 61 -34.07 -3.45 -3.60
CA TYR A 61 -33.22 -3.81 -2.47
C TYR A 61 -31.73 -3.55 -2.77
N ALA A 62 -31.21 -4.02 -3.92
CA ALA A 62 -29.84 -3.76 -4.34
C ALA A 62 -29.54 -2.26 -4.52
N ARG A 63 -30.49 -1.49 -5.06
CA ARG A 63 -30.35 -0.04 -5.22
C ARG A 63 -30.23 0.72 -3.91
N GLN A 64 -30.86 0.25 -2.81
CA GLN A 64 -30.72 0.86 -1.49
C GLN A 64 -29.28 0.76 -0.95
N PHE A 65 -28.55 -0.29 -1.30
CA PHE A 65 -27.15 -0.48 -0.88
C PHE A 65 -26.14 0.27 -1.77
N LEU A 66 -26.44 0.39 -3.07
CA LEU A 66 -25.52 1.01 -4.04
C LEU A 66 -25.65 2.53 -4.12
N GLY A 67 -26.71 3.08 -3.53
CA GLY A 67 -27.02 4.50 -3.58
C GLY A 67 -27.63 4.92 -4.93
N GLN A 68 -28.19 6.11 -4.95
CA GLN A 68 -28.73 6.72 -6.17
C GLN A 68 -27.57 7.48 -6.83
N MET A 69 -27.28 7.18 -8.09
CA MET A 69 -26.26 7.88 -8.87
C MET A 69 -26.89 9.09 -9.56
N ASP A 70 -26.20 10.22 -9.49
CA ASP A 70 -26.64 11.41 -10.22
C ASP A 70 -26.54 11.17 -11.73
N LYS A 71 -27.50 11.71 -12.46
CA LYS A 71 -27.49 11.67 -13.92
C LYS A 71 -26.38 12.61 -14.40
N PRO A 72 -25.45 12.15 -15.26
CA PRO A 72 -24.46 13.03 -15.86
C PRO A 72 -25.15 14.11 -16.72
N ASP A 73 -24.50 15.27 -16.86
CA ASP A 73 -25.00 16.36 -17.71
C ASP A 73 -24.76 16.02 -19.19
N VAL A 74 -25.71 15.29 -19.73
CA VAL A 74 -25.75 14.84 -21.12
C VAL A 74 -27.19 14.72 -21.59
N ASP A 75 -27.47 15.06 -22.84
CA ASP A 75 -28.82 14.96 -23.38
C ASP A 75 -29.27 13.51 -23.47
N TYR A 76 -28.52 12.69 -24.19
CA TYR A 76 -28.67 11.22 -24.17
C TYR A 76 -27.44 10.49 -24.66
N ILE A 77 -27.33 9.21 -24.25
CA ILE A 77 -26.32 8.27 -24.79
C ILE A 77 -27.05 7.00 -25.24
N ASP A 78 -26.77 6.57 -26.46
CA ASP A 78 -27.33 5.35 -27.03
C ASP A 78 -26.23 4.31 -27.33
N GLY A 79 -26.58 3.01 -27.40
CA GLY A 79 -25.66 1.94 -27.72
C GLY A 79 -24.73 1.52 -26.57
N LEU A 80 -24.97 1.95 -25.31
CA LEU A 80 -24.15 1.54 -24.16
C LEU A 80 -24.32 0.06 -23.83
N SER A 81 -23.19 -0.62 -23.59
CA SER A 81 -23.09 -1.91 -22.91
C SER A 81 -22.88 -1.71 -21.40
N PRO A 82 -23.02 -2.78 -20.58
CA PRO A 82 -22.57 -2.73 -19.18
C PRO A 82 -21.13 -2.22 -19.10
N ALA A 83 -20.90 -1.19 -18.31
CA ALA A 83 -19.61 -0.50 -18.25
C ALA A 83 -18.80 -0.89 -17.00
N ILE A 84 -17.53 -1.13 -17.19
CA ILE A 84 -16.54 -1.42 -16.13
C ILE A 84 -15.43 -0.39 -16.22
N SER A 85 -15.17 0.30 -15.10
CA SER A 85 -14.08 1.26 -14.97
C SER A 85 -12.85 0.62 -14.32
N ILE A 86 -11.68 0.91 -14.86
CA ILE A 86 -10.38 0.55 -14.29
C ILE A 86 -9.58 1.84 -14.12
N ASP A 87 -9.83 2.53 -13.01
CA ASP A 87 -9.19 3.79 -12.66
C ASP A 87 -7.91 3.60 -11.82
N GLN A 88 -7.12 4.67 -11.73
CA GLN A 88 -5.84 4.69 -11.01
C GLN A 88 -6.00 4.91 -9.49
N LYS A 89 -7.12 5.47 -9.03
CA LYS A 89 -7.25 6.14 -7.73
C LYS A 89 -7.33 5.28 -6.47
N THR A 90 -7.43 3.95 -6.55
CA THR A 90 -7.72 3.13 -5.36
C THR A 90 -6.72 2.04 -5.09
N THR A 91 -5.61 2.40 -4.44
CA THR A 91 -4.86 1.40 -3.66
C THR A 91 -5.62 1.16 -2.35
N SER A 92 -5.96 -0.09 -2.07
CA SER A 92 -6.57 -0.46 -0.79
C SER A 92 -5.60 -0.11 0.34
N ARG A 93 -6.02 0.75 1.27
CA ARG A 93 -5.24 1.05 2.48
C ARG A 93 -5.38 -0.01 3.57
N ASN A 94 -6.15 -1.06 3.31
CA ASN A 94 -6.33 -2.14 4.27
C ASN A 94 -5.04 -2.97 4.35
N PRO A 95 -4.34 -3.03 5.51
CA PRO A 95 -3.09 -3.76 5.66
C PRO A 95 -3.24 -5.27 5.50
N ARG A 96 -4.47 -5.78 5.50
CA ARG A 96 -4.78 -7.19 5.26
C ARG A 96 -4.97 -7.53 3.79
N SER A 97 -5.13 -6.53 2.91
CA SER A 97 -5.23 -6.77 1.48
C SER A 97 -3.87 -7.09 0.88
N THR A 98 -3.76 -8.19 0.16
CA THR A 98 -2.57 -8.63 -0.57
C THR A 98 -2.88 -8.82 -2.04
N VAL A 99 -1.86 -8.91 -2.90
CA VAL A 99 -2.04 -9.26 -4.32
C VAL A 99 -2.90 -10.52 -4.45
N GLY A 100 -2.58 -11.57 -3.69
CA GLY A 100 -3.32 -12.84 -3.72
C GLY A 100 -4.81 -12.71 -3.35
N THR A 101 -5.15 -11.82 -2.41
CA THR A 101 -6.56 -11.61 -2.01
C THR A 101 -7.31 -10.72 -3.00
N VAL A 102 -6.67 -9.71 -3.57
CA VAL A 102 -7.30 -8.82 -4.55
C VAL A 102 -7.56 -9.53 -5.88
N THR A 103 -6.68 -10.48 -6.26
CA THR A 103 -6.83 -11.31 -7.47
C THR A 103 -7.71 -12.54 -7.25
N GLU A 104 -8.21 -12.75 -6.03
CA GLU A 104 -8.97 -13.94 -5.59
C GLU A 104 -8.16 -15.26 -5.70
N ILE A 105 -6.90 -15.22 -6.11
CA ILE A 105 -6.04 -16.43 -6.20
C ILE A 105 -5.93 -17.08 -4.82
N TYR A 106 -5.82 -16.28 -3.76
CA TYR A 106 -5.71 -16.78 -2.39
C TYR A 106 -6.90 -17.62 -1.96
N ASP A 107 -8.09 -17.37 -2.47
CA ASP A 107 -9.28 -18.13 -2.17
C ASP A 107 -9.22 -19.55 -2.76
N TYR A 108 -8.69 -19.66 -3.98
CA TYR A 108 -8.43 -20.97 -4.59
C TYR A 108 -7.25 -21.68 -3.92
N LEU A 109 -6.21 -20.98 -3.48
CA LEU A 109 -5.13 -21.58 -2.70
C LEU A 109 -5.63 -22.16 -1.38
N ARG A 110 -6.45 -21.44 -0.64
CA ARG A 110 -7.06 -21.95 0.60
C ARG A 110 -7.86 -23.23 0.35
N LEU A 111 -8.58 -23.27 -0.76
CA LEU A 111 -9.34 -24.45 -1.15
C LEU A 111 -8.41 -25.61 -1.52
N LEU A 112 -7.34 -25.37 -2.28
CA LEU A 112 -6.35 -26.37 -2.67
C LEU A 112 -5.69 -26.98 -1.44
N TRP A 113 -5.12 -26.15 -0.53
CA TRP A 113 -4.45 -26.62 0.68
C TRP A 113 -5.40 -27.37 1.62
N ALA A 114 -6.68 -26.99 1.68
CA ALA A 114 -7.67 -27.69 2.48
C ALA A 114 -8.07 -29.05 1.92
N ARG A 115 -7.98 -29.27 0.60
CA ARG A 115 -8.47 -30.49 -0.06
C ARG A 115 -7.38 -31.53 -0.34
N VAL A 116 -6.20 -31.06 -0.74
CA VAL A 116 -5.07 -31.96 -1.10
C VAL A 116 -3.82 -31.72 -0.24
N GLY A 117 -3.91 -30.85 0.76
CA GLY A 117 -2.81 -30.57 1.66
C GLY A 117 -2.49 -31.74 2.57
N VAL A 118 -1.19 -32.01 2.76
CA VAL A 118 -0.66 -33.03 3.66
C VAL A 118 -0.26 -32.33 4.96
N PRO A 119 -0.92 -32.62 6.09
CA PRO A 119 -0.59 -32.03 7.38
C PRO A 119 0.65 -32.69 7.99
N HIS A 120 1.50 -31.87 8.59
CA HIS A 120 2.67 -32.30 9.34
C HIS A 120 2.61 -31.77 10.76
N CYS A 121 3.30 -32.42 11.67
CA CYS A 121 3.41 -31.95 13.05
C CYS A 121 4.28 -30.67 13.11
N PRO A 122 3.78 -29.55 13.67
CA PRO A 122 4.53 -28.31 13.74
C PRO A 122 5.77 -28.42 14.64
N ASN A 123 5.88 -29.45 15.51
CA ASN A 123 7.00 -29.64 16.41
C ASN A 123 8.04 -30.63 15.87
N CYS A 124 7.62 -31.80 15.38
CA CYS A 124 8.55 -32.87 14.95
C CYS A 124 8.63 -33.04 13.42
N GLY A 125 7.75 -32.38 12.65
CA GLY A 125 7.75 -32.42 11.19
C GLY A 125 7.21 -33.71 10.57
N LYS A 126 6.79 -34.72 11.37
CA LYS A 126 6.22 -35.98 10.86
C LYS A 126 4.87 -35.71 10.17
N GLU A 127 4.62 -36.44 9.08
CA GLU A 127 3.31 -36.43 8.41
C GLU A 127 2.25 -36.96 9.37
N ILE A 128 1.10 -36.28 9.44
CA ILE A 128 -0.03 -36.66 10.27
C ILE A 128 -1.13 -37.22 9.37
N LYS A 129 -1.58 -38.45 9.68
CA LYS A 129 -2.65 -39.12 8.95
C LYS A 129 -3.89 -39.27 9.85
N ARG A 130 -5.06 -39.25 9.24
CA ARG A 130 -6.28 -39.71 9.89
C ARG A 130 -6.21 -41.21 10.01
N GLN A 131 -6.50 -41.72 11.19
CA GLN A 131 -6.66 -43.17 11.41
C GLN A 131 -8.14 -43.54 11.31
N THR A 132 -8.46 -44.55 10.52
CA THR A 132 -9.82 -45.15 10.55
C THR A 132 -9.96 -46.02 11.80
N ILE A 133 -11.20 -46.26 12.22
CA ILE A 133 -11.46 -47.16 13.36
C ILE A 133 -10.79 -48.51 13.14
N ASP A 134 -10.93 -49.06 11.92
CA ASP A 134 -10.31 -50.35 11.58
C ASP A 134 -8.77 -50.31 11.78
N GLN A 135 -8.10 -49.23 11.33
CA GLN A 135 -6.65 -49.07 11.53
C GLN A 135 -6.28 -48.96 13.02
N ILE A 136 -7.11 -48.26 13.81
CA ILE A 136 -6.91 -48.17 15.27
C ILE A 136 -7.04 -49.54 15.89
N VAL A 137 -8.09 -50.29 15.55
CA VAL A 137 -8.34 -51.63 16.01
C VAL A 137 -7.21 -52.56 15.61
N ASP A 138 -6.75 -52.54 14.36
CA ASP A 138 -5.62 -53.35 13.87
C ASP A 138 -4.32 -53.07 14.65
N GLN A 139 -4.03 -51.80 14.94
CA GLN A 139 -2.87 -51.43 15.77
C GLN A 139 -2.98 -51.92 17.21
N ILE A 140 -4.18 -51.88 17.80
CA ILE A 140 -4.43 -52.38 19.13
C ILE A 140 -4.33 -53.92 19.15
N MET A 141 -4.84 -54.59 18.14
CA MET A 141 -4.76 -56.04 17.98
C MET A 141 -3.34 -56.56 17.70
N ALA A 142 -2.43 -55.70 17.23
CA ALA A 142 -1.00 -56.02 17.09
C ALA A 142 -0.26 -56.12 18.43
N LEU A 143 -0.90 -55.74 19.57
CA LEU A 143 -0.34 -55.94 20.90
C LEU A 143 -0.30 -57.44 21.24
N PRO A 144 0.65 -57.92 22.09
CA PRO A 144 0.74 -59.32 22.49
C PRO A 144 -0.56 -59.85 23.07
N GLU A 145 -0.89 -61.11 22.72
CA GLU A 145 -2.04 -61.80 23.26
C GLU A 145 -1.97 -61.88 24.79
N GLY A 146 -3.07 -61.68 25.49
CA GLY A 146 -3.12 -61.62 26.94
C GLY A 146 -2.90 -60.22 27.54
N THR A 147 -2.50 -59.23 26.74
CA THR A 147 -2.33 -57.87 27.21
C THR A 147 -3.67 -57.29 27.69
N LYS A 148 -3.67 -56.69 28.89
CA LYS A 148 -4.84 -56.01 29.48
C LYS A 148 -4.83 -54.55 29.07
N ILE A 149 -5.93 -54.04 28.48
CA ILE A 149 -6.06 -52.65 28.03
C ILE A 149 -7.32 -52.01 28.63
N GLN A 150 -7.29 -50.71 28.76
CA GLN A 150 -8.46 -49.88 28.99
C GLN A 150 -8.73 -48.99 27.78
N VAL A 151 -9.92 -49.06 27.22
CA VAL A 151 -10.39 -48.13 26.19
C VAL A 151 -11.01 -46.93 26.89
N MET A 152 -10.49 -45.75 26.64
CA MET A 152 -10.87 -44.51 27.32
C MET A 152 -11.18 -43.41 26.35
N ALA A 153 -12.14 -42.57 26.72
CA ALA A 153 -12.53 -41.37 25.99
C ALA A 153 -11.95 -40.11 26.69
N PRO A 154 -10.95 -39.40 26.15
CA PRO A 154 -10.36 -38.17 26.74
C PRO A 154 -11.28 -36.97 26.54
N VAL A 155 -12.29 -36.79 27.40
CA VAL A 155 -13.36 -35.76 27.30
C VAL A 155 -12.90 -34.38 27.78
N VAL A 156 -11.91 -34.31 28.69
CA VAL A 156 -11.28 -33.01 29.10
C VAL A 156 -9.78 -33.15 28.99
N ARG A 157 -9.13 -32.17 28.34
CA ARG A 157 -7.69 -32.15 28.15
C ARG A 157 -7.12 -30.77 28.55
N ALA A 158 -6.30 -30.75 29.60
CA ALA A 158 -5.60 -29.57 30.11
C ALA A 158 -6.51 -28.32 30.28
N ARG A 159 -7.76 -28.49 30.68
CA ARG A 159 -8.73 -27.40 30.88
C ARG A 159 -8.92 -27.11 32.35
N LYS A 160 -9.01 -25.83 32.72
CA LYS A 160 -9.36 -25.37 34.08
C LYS A 160 -10.86 -25.57 34.31
N GLY A 161 -11.23 -25.92 35.54
CA GLY A 161 -12.62 -26.02 35.93
C GLY A 161 -12.88 -27.22 36.83
N GLU A 162 -14.02 -27.25 37.54
CA GLU A 162 -14.46 -28.36 38.37
C GLU A 162 -15.06 -29.49 37.57
N HIS A 163 -15.44 -29.29 36.33
CA HIS A 163 -15.97 -30.27 35.36
C HIS A 163 -17.11 -31.17 35.84
N ILE A 164 -17.92 -30.70 36.81
CA ILE A 164 -19.00 -31.44 37.47
C ILE A 164 -19.97 -32.03 36.43
N LYS A 165 -20.32 -31.22 35.43
CA LYS A 165 -21.26 -31.67 34.37
C LYS A 165 -20.73 -32.86 33.58
N VAL A 166 -19.42 -32.95 33.33
CA VAL A 166 -18.80 -34.09 32.61
C VAL A 166 -18.98 -35.37 33.38
N PHE A 167 -18.79 -35.34 34.71
CA PHE A 167 -18.99 -36.53 35.55
C PHE A 167 -20.47 -36.91 35.66
N GLU A 168 -21.37 -35.91 35.72
CA GLU A 168 -22.80 -36.17 35.71
C GLU A 168 -23.28 -36.82 34.41
N ASP A 169 -22.84 -36.31 33.27
CA ASP A 169 -23.19 -36.81 31.94
C ASP A 169 -22.62 -38.21 31.72
N ALA A 170 -21.37 -38.48 32.13
CA ALA A 170 -20.77 -39.80 32.11
C ALA A 170 -21.56 -40.80 33.00
N ARG A 171 -21.97 -40.38 34.21
CA ARG A 171 -22.77 -41.19 35.12
C ARG A 171 -24.16 -41.51 34.55
N LYS A 172 -24.84 -40.53 33.97
CA LYS A 172 -26.16 -40.73 33.31
C LYS A 172 -26.08 -41.68 32.12
N SER A 173 -24.96 -41.68 31.41
CA SER A 173 -24.68 -42.56 30.27
C SER A 173 -24.24 -43.97 30.69
N GLY A 174 -24.19 -44.27 32.01
CA GLY A 174 -23.92 -45.59 32.52
C GLY A 174 -22.45 -45.99 32.69
N TYR A 175 -21.51 -45.05 32.53
CA TYR A 175 -20.11 -45.30 32.78
C TYR A 175 -19.82 -45.37 34.27
N VAL A 176 -18.91 -46.25 34.66
CA VAL A 176 -18.61 -46.55 36.06
C VAL A 176 -17.35 -45.85 36.56
N ARG A 177 -16.38 -45.57 35.67
CA ARG A 177 -15.07 -45.08 36.06
C ARG A 177 -14.60 -43.96 35.14
N ALA A 178 -13.85 -43.01 35.73
CA ALA A 178 -13.07 -42.00 34.99
C ALA A 178 -11.66 -41.96 35.54
N ARG A 179 -10.69 -41.71 34.66
CA ARG A 179 -9.32 -41.41 35.04
C ARG A 179 -9.17 -39.88 35.08
N VAL A 180 -8.77 -39.32 36.19
CA VAL A 180 -8.58 -37.90 36.42
C VAL A 180 -7.13 -37.67 36.83
N ASP A 181 -6.40 -36.86 36.07
CA ASP A 181 -4.99 -36.53 36.30
C ASP A 181 -4.12 -37.77 36.54
N GLY A 182 -4.37 -38.85 35.80
CA GLY A 182 -3.65 -40.10 35.88
C GLY A 182 -4.20 -41.11 36.90
N SER A 183 -5.10 -40.73 37.82
CA SER A 183 -5.68 -41.59 38.84
C SER A 183 -7.11 -42.03 38.46
N VAL A 184 -7.44 -43.28 38.65
CA VAL A 184 -8.77 -43.84 38.32
C VAL A 184 -9.69 -43.70 39.52
N TYR A 185 -10.86 -43.08 39.32
CA TYR A 185 -11.93 -42.86 40.30
C TYR A 185 -13.19 -43.61 39.89
N GLU A 186 -14.00 -44.02 40.84
CA GLU A 186 -15.34 -44.49 40.57
C GLU A 186 -16.34 -43.33 40.49
N LEU A 187 -17.11 -43.28 39.41
CA LEU A 187 -18.07 -42.18 39.18
C LEU A 187 -19.22 -42.18 40.22
N THR A 188 -19.31 -43.20 41.06
CA THR A 188 -20.22 -43.25 42.23
C THR A 188 -19.73 -42.32 43.36
N GLU A 189 -18.45 -42.01 43.41
CA GLU A 189 -17.84 -41.12 44.39
C GLU A 189 -17.96 -39.64 43.96
N GLU A 190 -17.92 -38.70 44.94
CA GLU A 190 -17.89 -37.27 44.67
C GLU A 190 -16.48 -36.85 44.35
N ILE A 191 -16.19 -36.57 43.04
CA ILE A 191 -14.89 -36.12 42.55
C ILE A 191 -14.86 -34.59 42.62
N LYS A 192 -14.04 -34.02 43.52
CA LYS A 192 -13.85 -32.59 43.68
C LYS A 192 -12.53 -32.13 43.01
N LEU A 193 -12.61 -31.24 42.04
CA LEU A 193 -11.45 -30.69 41.32
C LEU A 193 -11.29 -29.23 41.65
N ASP A 194 -10.02 -28.74 41.64
CA ASP A 194 -9.71 -27.32 41.84
C ASP A 194 -9.98 -26.54 40.51
N LYS A 195 -10.90 -25.61 40.57
CA LYS A 195 -11.29 -24.78 39.42
C LYS A 195 -10.15 -23.99 38.80
N ASN A 196 -9.03 -23.78 39.51
CA ASN A 196 -7.89 -22.98 39.07
C ASN A 196 -6.81 -23.82 38.39
N LEU A 197 -6.81 -25.13 38.60
CA LEU A 197 -5.86 -26.05 38.01
C LEU A 197 -6.39 -26.60 36.67
N LYS A 198 -5.44 -27.06 35.84
CA LYS A 198 -5.78 -27.74 34.59
C LYS A 198 -5.93 -29.23 34.89
N HIS A 199 -6.99 -29.81 34.40
CA HIS A 199 -7.33 -31.24 34.61
C HIS A 199 -7.42 -31.97 33.27
N ASP A 200 -7.04 -33.26 33.31
CA ASP A 200 -7.26 -34.24 32.26
C ASP A 200 -8.26 -35.28 32.75
N ILE A 201 -9.35 -35.49 32.00
CA ILE A 201 -10.40 -36.44 32.38
C ILE A 201 -10.66 -37.40 31.23
N ASP A 202 -10.41 -38.68 31.45
CA ASP A 202 -10.71 -39.75 30.53
C ASP A 202 -11.85 -40.61 31.09
N VAL A 203 -12.93 -40.75 30.37
CA VAL A 203 -14.00 -41.70 30.73
C VAL A 203 -13.60 -43.11 30.29
N VAL A 204 -13.58 -44.07 31.21
CA VAL A 204 -13.25 -45.49 30.90
C VAL A 204 -14.47 -46.14 30.26
N VAL A 205 -14.37 -46.47 28.97
CA VAL A 205 -15.44 -47.09 28.19
C VAL A 205 -15.47 -48.60 28.38
N ASP A 206 -14.30 -49.25 28.23
CA ASP A 206 -14.22 -50.73 28.40
C ASP A 206 -12.84 -51.14 28.92
N ARG A 207 -12.80 -52.35 29.49
CA ARG A 207 -11.58 -53.06 29.93
C ARG A 207 -11.51 -54.42 29.23
N ILE A 208 -10.51 -54.58 28.38
CA ILE A 208 -10.41 -55.72 27.47
C ILE A 208 -9.06 -56.43 27.66
N VAL A 209 -9.09 -57.74 27.46
CA VAL A 209 -7.86 -58.54 27.34
C VAL A 209 -7.71 -58.93 25.87
N ILE A 210 -6.58 -58.64 25.27
CA ILE A 210 -6.32 -58.90 23.85
C ILE A 210 -6.38 -60.40 23.58
N LYS A 211 -7.30 -60.82 22.69
CA LYS A 211 -7.49 -62.17 22.19
C LYS A 211 -8.03 -62.11 20.75
N PRO A 212 -7.89 -63.17 19.93
CA PRO A 212 -8.33 -63.12 18.53
C PRO A 212 -9.81 -62.91 18.33
N ASP A 213 -10.65 -63.25 19.28
CA ASP A 213 -12.14 -63.22 19.21
C ASP A 213 -12.77 -61.89 19.66
N ILE A 214 -11.97 -60.92 20.05
CA ILE A 214 -12.51 -59.67 20.65
C ILE A 214 -12.66 -58.53 19.65
N VAL A 215 -12.33 -58.71 18.38
CA VAL A 215 -12.26 -57.61 17.36
C VAL A 215 -13.58 -56.83 17.34
N LEU A 216 -14.73 -57.48 17.29
CA LEU A 216 -16.03 -56.82 17.24
C LEU A 216 -16.27 -55.95 18.49
N ARG A 217 -16.03 -56.49 19.68
CA ARG A 217 -16.19 -55.78 20.96
C ARG A 217 -15.20 -54.60 21.06
N LEU A 218 -13.99 -54.79 20.59
CA LEU A 218 -13.00 -53.73 20.58
C LEU A 218 -13.41 -52.59 19.63
N THR A 219 -13.92 -52.95 18.44
CA THR A 219 -14.45 -51.95 17.46
C THR A 219 -15.58 -51.14 18.09
N ASP A 220 -16.58 -51.77 18.70
CA ASP A 220 -17.72 -51.11 19.37
C ASP A 220 -17.23 -50.18 20.50
N SER A 221 -16.23 -50.61 21.26
CA SER A 221 -15.68 -49.84 22.37
C SER A 221 -14.87 -48.62 21.87
N VAL A 222 -14.10 -48.78 20.77
CA VAL A 222 -13.33 -47.71 20.11
C VAL A 222 -14.28 -46.69 19.47
N GLU A 223 -15.37 -47.14 18.80
CA GLU A 223 -16.41 -46.27 18.25
C GLU A 223 -17.08 -45.43 19.34
N THR A 224 -17.44 -46.11 20.45
CA THR A 224 -18.07 -45.44 21.59
C THR A 224 -17.13 -44.41 22.21
N ALA A 225 -15.86 -44.74 22.44
CA ALA A 225 -14.86 -43.83 22.98
C ALA A 225 -14.64 -42.64 22.04
N SER A 226 -14.53 -42.89 20.74
CA SER A 226 -14.36 -41.87 19.71
C SER A 226 -15.54 -40.90 19.67
N SER A 227 -16.78 -41.39 19.73
CA SER A 227 -17.96 -40.53 19.71
C SER A 227 -18.09 -39.65 20.96
N LEU A 228 -17.63 -40.11 22.12
CA LEU A 228 -17.63 -39.36 23.37
C LEU A 228 -16.56 -38.27 23.44
N ALA A 229 -15.42 -38.48 22.82
CA ALA A 229 -14.25 -37.60 22.93
C ALA A 229 -13.88 -36.94 21.60
N GLU A 230 -14.86 -36.54 20.81
CA GLU A 230 -14.64 -35.75 19.56
C GLU A 230 -13.59 -36.42 18.63
N ASN A 231 -13.76 -37.71 18.37
CA ASN A 231 -12.89 -38.55 17.52
C ASN A 231 -11.49 -38.88 18.13
N LEU A 232 -11.34 -38.77 19.43
CA LEU A 232 -10.15 -39.19 20.15
C LEU A 232 -10.40 -40.47 20.92
N VAL A 233 -9.41 -41.36 20.94
CA VAL A 233 -9.45 -42.61 21.73
C VAL A 233 -8.12 -42.76 22.43
N ARG A 234 -8.14 -43.06 23.74
CA ARG A 234 -6.96 -43.36 24.54
C ARG A 234 -7.00 -44.81 24.97
N ILE A 235 -5.96 -45.53 24.69
CA ILE A 235 -5.76 -46.89 25.13
C ILE A 235 -4.66 -46.89 26.18
N ASN A 236 -5.01 -47.30 27.41
CA ASN A 236 -4.04 -47.52 28.46
C ASN A 236 -3.72 -49.01 28.52
N VAL A 237 -2.45 -49.34 28.32
CA VAL A 237 -1.93 -50.70 28.41
C VAL A 237 -1.48 -50.96 29.85
N LEU A 238 -2.16 -51.91 30.52
CA LEU A 238 -1.92 -52.20 31.92
C LEU A 238 -0.84 -53.30 32.08
N GLY A 239 0.10 -53.13 33.02
CA GLY A 239 1.13 -54.11 33.31
C GLY A 239 2.42 -53.47 33.79
N GLU A 240 3.56 -54.21 33.82
CA GLU A 240 4.89 -53.70 34.27
C GLU A 240 5.43 -52.55 33.42
N ASN A 241 4.97 -52.43 32.17
CA ASN A 241 5.26 -51.35 31.27
C ASN A 241 3.95 -50.58 30.93
N GLU A 242 3.30 -49.98 31.92
CA GLU A 242 2.10 -49.18 31.69
C GLU A 242 2.41 -48.03 30.76
N ARG A 243 1.61 -47.91 29.68
CA ARG A 243 1.75 -46.84 28.70
C ARG A 243 0.39 -46.47 28.12
N ASP A 244 0.26 -45.21 27.82
CA ASP A 244 -0.88 -44.67 27.08
C ASP A 244 -0.56 -44.59 25.59
N MET A 245 -1.52 -45.06 24.76
CA MET A 245 -1.53 -44.90 23.32
C MET A 245 -2.70 -43.97 22.99
N LEU A 246 -2.47 -42.80 22.36
CA LEU A 246 -3.52 -41.93 21.95
C LEU A 246 -3.76 -42.11 20.44
N PHE A 247 -4.97 -42.40 20.08
CA PHE A 247 -5.43 -42.51 18.70
C PHE A 247 -6.41 -41.40 18.36
N SER A 248 -6.40 -40.97 17.11
CA SER A 248 -7.28 -39.92 16.67
C SER A 248 -7.80 -40.19 15.27
N GLN A 249 -9.11 -40.09 15.10
CA GLN A 249 -9.71 -40.00 13.77
C GLN A 249 -9.55 -38.60 13.16
N ASN A 250 -9.11 -37.62 13.96
CA ASN A 250 -8.66 -36.33 13.52
C ASN A 250 -7.15 -36.38 13.23
N TYR A 251 -6.61 -35.31 12.58
CA TYR A 251 -5.20 -35.22 12.34
C TYR A 251 -4.43 -34.93 13.64
N ALA A 252 -3.80 -35.97 14.24
CA ALA A 252 -3.02 -35.82 15.46
C ALA A 252 -1.64 -36.48 15.34
N CYS A 253 -0.65 -35.86 15.94
CA CYS A 253 0.70 -36.41 16.04
C CYS A 253 0.81 -37.34 17.22
N GLU A 254 1.16 -38.59 17.00
CA GLU A 254 1.32 -39.63 18.04
C GLU A 254 2.40 -39.26 19.07
N ASP A 255 3.55 -38.68 18.60
CA ASP A 255 4.69 -38.36 19.46
C ASP A 255 4.49 -37.09 20.27
N CYS A 256 3.90 -36.06 19.67
CA CYS A 256 3.83 -34.70 20.27
C CYS A 256 2.46 -34.40 20.90
N GLY A 257 1.44 -35.24 20.67
CA GLY A 257 0.08 -35.05 21.18
C GLY A 257 -0.65 -33.82 20.60
N ILE A 258 -0.10 -33.20 19.55
CA ILE A 258 -0.70 -32.06 18.88
C ILE A 258 -1.77 -32.58 17.92
N SER A 259 -2.98 -32.07 18.04
CA SER A 259 -4.08 -32.30 17.11
C SER A 259 -4.28 -31.10 16.22
N ILE A 260 -4.39 -31.32 14.90
CA ILE A 260 -4.80 -30.31 13.93
C ILE A 260 -6.31 -30.45 13.74
N GLU A 261 -7.04 -29.34 13.87
CA GLU A 261 -8.47 -29.27 13.61
C GLU A 261 -8.77 -29.67 12.15
N GLU A 262 -10.04 -29.93 11.84
CA GLU A 262 -10.44 -30.28 10.49
C GLU A 262 -9.94 -29.25 9.47
N MET A 263 -9.25 -29.73 8.41
CA MET A 263 -8.70 -28.87 7.37
C MET A 263 -9.81 -28.26 6.52
N THR A 264 -10.27 -27.09 6.92
CA THR A 264 -11.26 -26.30 6.18
C THR A 264 -10.60 -25.10 5.52
N PRO A 265 -11.14 -24.53 4.43
CA PRO A 265 -10.58 -23.32 3.81
C PRO A 265 -10.48 -22.12 4.76
N ARG A 266 -11.30 -22.08 5.83
CA ARG A 266 -11.24 -21.02 6.86
C ARG A 266 -9.97 -21.07 7.68
N MET A 267 -9.40 -22.26 7.90
CA MET A 267 -8.15 -22.46 8.61
C MET A 267 -6.96 -21.79 7.90
N PHE A 268 -7.00 -21.71 6.57
CA PHE A 268 -5.94 -21.10 5.77
C PHE A 268 -6.14 -19.60 5.53
N SER A 269 -7.11 -18.96 6.19
CA SER A 269 -7.38 -17.53 6.06
C SER A 269 -6.71 -16.75 7.19
N PHE A 270 -5.81 -15.83 6.84
CA PHE A 270 -5.21 -14.91 7.82
C PHE A 270 -6.18 -13.77 8.24
N ASN A 271 -7.34 -13.64 7.57
CA ASN A 271 -8.41 -12.71 7.95
C ASN A 271 -9.42 -13.35 8.92
N ASN A 272 -9.26 -14.64 9.22
CA ASN A 272 -10.15 -15.39 10.11
C ASN A 272 -9.38 -15.79 11.37
N PRO A 273 -9.96 -15.65 12.59
CA PRO A 273 -9.33 -16.05 13.85
C PRO A 273 -8.89 -17.52 13.92
N TYR A 274 -9.54 -18.40 13.14
CA TYR A 274 -9.16 -19.83 13.07
C TYR A 274 -7.76 -20.03 12.47
N GLY A 275 -7.40 -19.24 11.46
CA GLY A 275 -6.11 -19.38 10.76
C GLY A 275 -5.09 -18.31 11.12
N ALA A 276 -5.54 -17.14 11.54
CA ALA A 276 -4.66 -16.00 11.80
C ALA A 276 -3.70 -16.23 12.98
N CYS A 277 -2.47 -15.80 12.86
CA CYS A 277 -1.53 -15.74 13.97
C CYS A 277 -2.14 -14.95 15.14
N PRO A 278 -2.21 -15.49 16.37
CA PRO A 278 -2.89 -14.84 17.49
C PRO A 278 -2.19 -13.53 17.92
N LYS A 279 -0.86 -13.44 17.73
CA LYS A 279 -0.08 -12.28 18.17
C LYS A 279 -0.24 -11.07 17.27
N CYS A 280 -0.24 -11.24 15.95
CA CYS A 280 -0.41 -10.15 14.98
C CYS A 280 -1.81 -10.11 14.36
N THR A 281 -2.72 -10.98 14.77
CA THR A 281 -4.09 -11.07 14.23
C THR A 281 -4.16 -11.10 12.70
N GLY A 282 -3.16 -11.77 12.06
CA GLY A 282 -3.09 -11.93 10.61
C GLY A 282 -2.42 -10.79 9.86
N LEU A 283 -1.86 -9.78 10.53
CA LEU A 283 -1.15 -8.67 9.87
C LEU A 283 0.24 -9.07 9.36
N GLY A 284 0.90 -10.01 10.05
CA GLY A 284 2.27 -10.42 9.74
C GLY A 284 3.33 -9.53 10.33
N THR A 285 3.02 -8.28 10.60
CA THR A 285 3.91 -7.26 11.17
C THR A 285 3.34 -6.68 12.46
N GLN A 286 4.18 -5.99 13.20
CA GLN A 286 3.81 -5.21 14.37
C GLN A 286 4.51 -3.85 14.29
N LEU A 287 3.81 -2.78 14.64
CA LEU A 287 4.41 -1.47 14.85
C LEU A 287 5.07 -1.46 16.23
N LEU A 288 6.37 -1.31 16.27
CA LEU A 288 7.15 -1.22 17.50
C LEU A 288 7.98 0.06 17.49
N ILE A 289 8.19 0.61 18.69
CA ILE A 289 9.09 1.74 18.88
C ILE A 289 10.50 1.35 18.41
N ASP A 290 11.07 2.17 17.54
CA ASP A 290 12.40 1.97 16.95
C ASP A 290 13.42 2.89 17.63
N PRO A 291 14.41 2.32 18.33
CA PRO A 291 15.47 3.11 18.96
C PRO A 291 16.27 4.00 18.00
N ASP A 292 16.46 3.55 16.75
CA ASP A 292 17.18 4.31 15.74
C ASP A 292 16.39 5.52 15.22
N LEU A 293 15.05 5.49 15.29
CA LEU A 293 14.20 6.65 15.00
C LEU A 293 14.14 7.63 16.18
N ILE A 294 14.30 7.14 17.41
CA ILE A 294 14.39 7.99 18.60
C ILE A 294 15.73 8.71 18.67
N MET A 295 16.82 8.00 18.32
CA MET A 295 18.19 8.50 18.34
C MET A 295 18.84 8.34 16.95
N PRO A 296 18.43 9.15 15.95
CA PRO A 296 18.85 8.97 14.57
C PRO A 296 20.31 9.32 14.31
N ASP A 297 20.88 10.27 15.07
CA ASP A 297 22.31 10.61 14.98
C ASP A 297 23.02 10.29 16.28
N LYS A 298 23.77 9.21 16.25
CA LYS A 298 24.53 8.71 17.41
C LYS A 298 25.79 9.54 17.72
N ASN A 299 26.19 10.47 16.85
CA ASN A 299 27.30 11.39 17.07
C ASN A 299 26.89 12.61 17.90
N LEU A 300 25.58 12.86 18.04
CA LEU A 300 25.07 13.93 18.87
C LEU A 300 24.99 13.51 20.35
N SER A 301 25.18 14.47 21.24
CA SER A 301 24.91 14.29 22.65
C SER A 301 23.43 14.52 22.99
N ILE A 302 23.00 14.09 24.19
CA ILE A 302 21.65 14.33 24.66
C ILE A 302 21.33 15.84 24.70
N LEU A 303 22.27 16.68 25.08
CA LEU A 303 22.12 18.14 25.11
C LEU A 303 22.07 18.76 23.70
N ASP A 304 22.77 18.16 22.73
CA ASP A 304 22.78 18.61 21.33
C ASP A 304 21.57 18.11 20.53
N GLY A 305 20.67 17.36 21.19
CA GLY A 305 19.41 16.92 20.56
C GLY A 305 19.48 15.55 19.92
N ALA A 306 20.29 14.63 20.42
CA ALA A 306 20.32 13.23 19.96
C ALA A 306 18.95 12.55 20.06
N ILE A 307 18.11 12.95 21.04
CA ILE A 307 16.79 12.37 21.27
C ILE A 307 15.73 13.22 20.57
N THR A 308 15.01 12.63 19.63
CA THR A 308 14.01 13.33 18.81
C THR A 308 12.55 13.07 19.23
N ALA A 309 12.34 12.14 20.16
CA ALA A 309 11.00 11.73 20.58
C ALA A 309 10.22 12.86 21.28
N SER A 310 8.96 13.03 20.92
CA SER A 310 8.04 14.03 21.52
C SER A 310 7.87 13.80 23.00
N GLY A 311 8.10 14.88 23.78
CA GLY A 311 8.12 14.85 25.25
C GLY A 311 9.48 14.55 25.87
N TRP A 312 10.49 14.10 25.09
CA TRP A 312 11.86 13.80 25.55
C TRP A 312 12.94 14.63 24.86
N CYS A 313 12.63 15.28 23.73
CA CYS A 313 13.58 16.08 22.93
C CYS A 313 13.95 17.42 23.58
N ASN A 314 13.17 17.92 24.53
CA ASN A 314 13.46 19.19 25.21
C ASN A 314 14.25 18.96 26.50
N VAL A 315 15.57 19.06 26.42
CA VAL A 315 16.50 18.85 27.53
C VAL A 315 17.06 20.20 28.03
N ARG A 316 16.29 21.29 27.94
CA ARG A 316 16.71 22.63 28.33
C ARG A 316 15.92 23.13 29.55
N GLY A 317 16.54 23.98 30.37
CA GLY A 317 15.92 24.58 31.53
C GLY A 317 15.46 23.54 32.56
N ASP A 318 14.28 23.73 33.15
CA ASP A 318 13.69 22.87 34.18
C ASP A 318 12.72 21.83 33.61
N SER A 319 13.02 21.30 32.41
CA SER A 319 12.16 20.30 31.79
C SER A 319 12.22 18.97 32.55
N ILE A 320 11.07 18.25 32.58
CA ILE A 320 10.97 16.93 33.23
C ILE A 320 11.97 15.95 32.61
N SER A 321 12.13 15.96 31.27
CA SER A 321 13.12 15.14 30.56
C SER A 321 14.53 15.40 31.07
N LYS A 322 14.93 16.68 31.28
CA LYS A 322 16.26 17.00 31.79
C LYS A 322 16.46 16.45 33.19
N MET A 323 15.46 16.57 34.08
CA MET A 323 15.54 16.03 35.44
C MET A 323 15.82 14.51 35.44
N TYR A 324 15.16 13.76 34.60
CA TYR A 324 15.43 12.32 34.45
C TYR A 324 16.84 12.06 33.89
N PHE A 325 17.28 12.78 32.87
CA PHE A 325 18.61 12.60 32.31
C PHE A 325 19.74 13.02 33.26
N ASP A 326 19.55 14.09 34.05
CA ASP A 326 20.53 14.47 35.07
C ASP A 326 20.63 13.39 36.16
N ALA A 327 19.52 12.81 36.58
CA ALA A 327 19.50 11.74 37.59
C ALA A 327 20.15 10.45 37.03
N LEU A 328 19.90 10.09 35.76
CA LEU A 328 20.54 8.97 35.08
C LEU A 328 22.04 9.19 34.92
N ALA A 329 22.46 10.40 34.49
CA ALA A 329 23.87 10.76 34.33
C ALA A 329 24.64 10.64 35.67
N LYS A 330 24.03 11.06 36.79
CA LYS A 330 24.59 10.92 38.14
C LYS A 330 24.70 9.44 38.54
N LYS A 331 23.63 8.65 38.34
CA LYS A 331 23.59 7.25 38.79
C LYS A 331 24.53 6.35 37.93
N TYR A 332 24.51 6.51 36.66
CA TYR A 332 25.31 5.67 35.70
C TYR A 332 26.65 6.32 35.31
N ARG A 333 27.03 7.45 35.89
CA ARG A 333 28.32 8.16 35.78
C ARG A 333 28.71 8.49 34.34
N PHE A 334 27.78 9.04 33.55
CA PHE A 334 28.07 9.57 32.22
C PHE A 334 27.78 11.07 32.14
N LYS A 335 28.27 11.74 31.09
CA LYS A 335 28.00 13.17 30.87
C LYS A 335 26.96 13.33 29.78
N LEU A 336 25.99 14.25 29.95
CA LEU A 336 24.98 14.55 28.94
C LEU A 336 25.55 15.15 27.65
N THR A 337 26.80 15.61 27.67
CA THR A 337 27.57 16.12 26.52
C THR A 337 28.29 15.02 25.75
N THR A 338 28.29 13.76 26.23
CA THR A 338 28.89 12.64 25.53
C THR A 338 27.98 12.20 24.39
N PRO A 339 28.50 11.99 23.16
CA PRO A 339 27.76 11.42 22.06
C PRO A 339 27.06 10.11 22.47
N VAL A 340 25.79 9.93 22.05
CA VAL A 340 24.99 8.76 22.49
C VAL A 340 25.59 7.44 22.00
N GLY A 341 26.29 7.46 20.87
CA GLY A 341 26.99 6.30 20.33
C GLY A 341 28.20 5.84 21.14
N GLU A 342 28.81 6.76 21.90
CA GLU A 342 29.97 6.48 22.78
C GLU A 342 29.54 6.04 24.19
N LEU A 343 28.26 6.17 24.54
CA LEU A 343 27.74 5.69 25.82
C LEU A 343 27.77 4.16 25.90
N PRO A 344 28.08 3.58 27.07
CA PRO A 344 27.99 2.13 27.26
C PRO A 344 26.62 1.61 26.84
N LYS A 345 26.58 0.42 26.24
CA LYS A 345 25.31 -0.20 25.79
C LYS A 345 24.27 -0.35 26.89
N GLU A 346 24.74 -0.60 28.12
CA GLU A 346 23.87 -0.64 29.32
C GLU A 346 23.16 0.69 29.55
N VAL A 347 23.88 1.81 29.42
CA VAL A 347 23.31 3.16 29.58
C VAL A 347 22.32 3.45 28.45
N GLN A 348 22.67 3.11 27.21
CA GLN A 348 21.75 3.25 26.08
C GLN A 348 20.46 2.44 26.32
N ASN A 349 20.56 1.21 26.80
CA ASN A 349 19.41 0.37 27.13
C ASN A 349 18.57 0.94 28.27
N VAL A 350 19.20 1.49 29.30
CA VAL A 350 18.48 2.14 30.41
C VAL A 350 17.73 3.38 29.92
N ILE A 351 18.33 4.20 29.06
CA ILE A 351 17.66 5.35 28.45
C ILE A 351 16.43 4.90 27.65
N MET A 352 16.54 3.80 26.89
CA MET A 352 15.46 3.31 26.07
C MET A 352 14.38 2.55 26.84
N TYR A 353 14.76 1.63 27.69
CA TYR A 353 13.85 0.65 28.31
C TYR A 353 13.67 0.82 29.81
N GLY A 354 14.37 1.77 30.43
CA GLY A 354 14.20 2.14 31.84
C GLY A 354 15.11 1.42 32.83
N THR A 355 14.90 1.74 34.10
CA THR A 355 15.76 1.28 35.23
C THR A 355 15.30 -0.05 35.82
N GLY A 356 14.36 -0.79 35.18
CA GLY A 356 13.88 -2.07 35.72
C GLY A 356 13.15 -1.99 37.08
N GLY A 357 12.57 -0.82 37.39
CA GLY A 357 11.91 -0.56 38.68
C GLY A 357 12.78 0.11 39.74
N GLU A 358 14.08 0.26 39.50
CA GLU A 358 14.94 0.99 40.41
C GLU A 358 14.61 2.50 40.45
N THR A 359 14.44 3.07 41.61
CA THR A 359 14.12 4.48 41.80
C THR A 359 15.32 5.40 41.57
N LEU A 360 15.03 6.55 40.95
CA LEU A 360 15.93 7.67 40.75
C LEU A 360 15.57 8.81 41.67
N GLU A 361 16.57 9.56 42.12
CA GLU A 361 16.42 10.81 42.85
C GLU A 361 16.33 11.98 41.89
N LEU A 362 15.11 12.45 41.61
CA LEU A 362 14.84 13.56 40.72
C LEU A 362 14.82 14.87 41.53
N LYS A 363 15.72 15.77 41.23
CA LYS A 363 15.76 17.09 41.84
C LYS A 363 15.06 18.09 40.95
N PHE A 364 14.13 18.85 41.47
CA PHE A 364 13.51 19.95 40.77
C PHE A 364 13.71 21.26 41.53
N ASP A 365 14.05 22.30 40.77
CA ASP A 365 14.19 23.66 41.25
C ASP A 365 13.46 24.58 40.29
N GLY A 366 12.24 24.92 40.58
CA GLY A 366 11.39 25.68 39.69
C GLY A 366 10.59 26.75 40.36
N LYS A 367 9.92 27.62 39.60
CA LYS A 367 9.08 28.73 40.08
C LYS A 367 8.00 28.34 41.12
N ARG A 368 7.71 27.03 41.26
CA ARG A 368 6.71 26.47 42.18
C ARG A 368 7.32 25.80 43.43
N GLY A 369 8.63 25.85 43.63
CA GLY A 369 9.35 25.28 44.76
C GLY A 369 10.50 24.37 44.38
N THR A 370 11.35 24.02 45.37
CA THR A 370 12.45 23.06 45.25
C THR A 370 12.06 21.77 45.98
N GLY A 371 12.42 20.63 45.45
CA GLY A 371 12.11 19.33 46.04
C GLY A 371 12.85 18.17 45.42
N VAL A 372 12.70 17.01 46.05
CA VAL A 372 13.25 15.74 45.54
C VAL A 372 12.11 14.75 45.39
N LEU A 373 12.04 14.13 44.23
CA LEU A 373 11.06 13.10 43.94
C LEU A 373 11.78 11.77 43.70
N HIS A 374 11.31 10.69 44.31
CA HIS A 374 11.84 9.34 44.08
C HIS A 374 10.89 8.57 43.14
N GLN A 375 11.32 8.37 41.89
CA GLN A 375 10.53 7.63 40.91
C GLN A 375 11.45 6.74 40.06
N PRO A 376 10.97 5.56 39.61
CA PRO A 376 11.67 4.78 38.62
C PRO A 376 11.58 5.47 37.25
N PHE A 377 12.59 5.29 36.43
CA PHE A 377 12.56 5.72 35.03
C PHE A 377 12.00 4.59 34.18
N GLU A 378 10.89 4.85 33.53
CA GLU A 378 10.18 3.90 32.69
C GLU A 378 10.95 3.54 31.40
N GLY A 379 11.80 4.45 30.92
CA GLY A 379 12.42 4.38 29.60
C GLY A 379 11.61 5.05 28.52
N ILE A 380 12.30 5.60 27.53
CA ILE A 380 11.64 6.37 26.46
C ILE A 380 10.71 5.47 25.64
N ALA A 381 11.18 4.28 25.23
CA ALA A 381 10.40 3.35 24.41
C ALA A 381 9.14 2.84 25.11
N ASN A 382 9.27 2.47 26.39
CA ASN A 382 8.13 2.02 27.20
C ASN A 382 7.12 3.14 27.44
N ASN A 383 7.61 4.37 27.73
CA ASN A 383 6.77 5.54 27.87
C ASN A 383 5.96 5.85 26.59
N LEU A 384 6.62 5.85 25.45
CA LEU A 384 5.97 6.08 24.16
C LEU A 384 4.94 4.98 23.85
N THR A 385 5.28 3.71 24.10
CA THR A 385 4.37 2.57 23.90
C THR A 385 3.11 2.73 24.77
N ARG A 386 3.28 3.03 26.04
CA ARG A 386 2.15 3.25 26.95
C ARG A 386 1.29 4.44 26.50
N ARG A 387 1.91 5.59 26.17
CA ARG A 387 1.21 6.78 25.70
C ARG A 387 0.47 6.53 24.38
N TYR A 388 1.00 5.71 23.50
CA TYR A 388 0.34 5.33 22.24
C TYR A 388 -0.99 4.60 22.51
N HIS A 389 -1.00 3.68 23.46
CA HIS A 389 -2.20 2.92 23.81
C HIS A 389 -3.21 3.72 24.64
N GLU A 390 -2.76 4.59 25.54
CA GLU A 390 -3.61 5.36 26.45
C GLU A 390 -4.18 6.64 25.81
N SER A 391 -3.50 7.22 24.82
CA SER A 391 -3.91 8.50 24.23
C SER A 391 -5.17 8.36 23.37
N GLN A 392 -6.13 9.26 23.59
CA GLN A 392 -7.30 9.43 22.71
C GLN A 392 -7.05 10.46 21.59
N SER A 393 -5.97 11.21 21.65
CA SER A 393 -5.61 12.24 20.67
C SER A 393 -4.90 11.60 19.48
N GLN A 394 -5.49 11.74 18.28
CA GLN A 394 -4.88 11.25 17.03
C GLN A 394 -3.53 11.93 16.75
N SER A 395 -3.41 13.23 17.00
CA SER A 395 -2.15 13.96 16.81
C SER A 395 -1.01 13.41 17.67
N VAL A 396 -1.31 13.01 18.92
CA VAL A 396 -0.28 12.41 19.82
C VAL A 396 0.10 11.01 19.32
N ARG A 397 -0.85 10.25 18.78
CA ARG A 397 -0.54 8.95 18.18
C ARG A 397 0.31 9.10 16.92
N ASP A 398 -0.05 10.03 16.04
CA ASP A 398 0.71 10.32 14.82
C ASP A 398 2.16 10.73 15.14
N ASP A 399 2.38 11.58 16.15
CA ASP A 399 3.72 11.97 16.62
C ASP A 399 4.54 10.77 17.15
N ILE A 400 3.88 9.81 17.80
CA ILE A 400 4.54 8.61 18.33
C ILE A 400 4.80 7.62 17.21
N GLU A 401 3.90 7.49 16.24
CA GLU A 401 4.07 6.63 15.06
C GLU A 401 5.30 7.03 14.23
N GLU A 402 5.70 8.31 14.22
CA GLU A 402 6.97 8.75 13.63
C GLU A 402 8.21 8.10 14.27
N CYS A 403 8.10 7.58 15.49
CA CYS A 403 9.15 6.88 16.21
C CYS A 403 8.98 5.35 16.16
N MET A 404 8.04 4.84 15.35
CA MET A 404 7.76 3.42 15.19
C MET A 404 8.21 2.90 13.83
N SER A 405 8.61 1.63 13.79
CA SER A 405 8.85 0.91 12.56
C SER A 405 8.04 -0.38 12.51
N GLU A 406 7.68 -0.80 11.30
CA GLU A 406 7.08 -2.11 11.08
C GLU A 406 8.14 -3.19 11.15
N VAL A 407 7.96 -4.13 12.06
CA VAL A 407 8.82 -5.30 12.17
C VAL A 407 8.02 -6.57 11.95
N PRO A 408 8.61 -7.63 11.37
CA PRO A 408 7.94 -8.93 11.26
C PRO A 408 7.49 -9.45 12.63
N CYS A 409 6.28 -9.99 12.71
CA CYS A 409 5.76 -10.57 13.94
C CYS A 409 6.70 -11.67 14.44
N PRO A 410 7.16 -11.66 15.70
CA PRO A 410 8.15 -12.62 16.19
C PRO A 410 7.61 -14.06 16.26
N GLU A 411 6.29 -14.24 16.30
CA GLU A 411 5.67 -15.57 16.35
C GLU A 411 5.54 -16.19 14.95
N CYS A 412 4.89 -15.50 14.01
CA CYS A 412 4.68 -16.01 12.66
C CYS A 412 5.78 -15.60 11.66
N ARG A 413 6.72 -14.72 12.04
CA ARG A 413 7.84 -14.23 11.22
C ARG A 413 7.39 -13.68 9.85
N GLY A 414 6.29 -12.94 9.85
CA GLY A 414 5.72 -12.38 8.63
C GLY A 414 4.67 -13.25 7.94
N LYS A 415 4.58 -14.54 8.25
CA LYS A 415 3.72 -15.51 7.53
C LYS A 415 2.22 -15.40 7.81
N ARG A 416 1.78 -14.54 8.75
CA ARG A 416 0.40 -14.18 9.07
C ARG A 416 -0.48 -15.28 9.65
N LEU A 417 -0.09 -16.56 9.55
CA LEU A 417 -0.86 -17.74 9.92
C LEU A 417 -0.32 -18.42 11.18
N LYS A 418 -1.15 -19.27 11.81
CA LYS A 418 -0.76 -20.13 12.92
C LYS A 418 0.26 -21.18 12.50
N ARG A 419 1.07 -21.70 13.44
CA ARG A 419 2.08 -22.72 13.16
C ARG A 419 1.49 -24.03 12.63
N GLU A 420 0.32 -24.42 13.13
CA GLU A 420 -0.40 -25.63 12.71
C GLU A 420 -0.85 -25.52 11.24
N VAL A 421 -1.26 -24.33 10.82
CA VAL A 421 -1.65 -24.05 9.42
C VAL A 421 -0.42 -24.08 8.51
N LEU A 422 0.70 -23.52 8.96
CA LEU A 422 1.95 -23.51 8.22
C LEU A 422 2.58 -24.90 8.11
N ALA A 423 2.17 -25.83 8.94
CA ALA A 423 2.62 -27.23 8.89
C ALA A 423 1.87 -28.07 7.84
N VAL A 424 0.89 -27.50 7.13
CA VAL A 424 0.19 -28.18 6.03
C VAL A 424 0.86 -27.82 4.71
N THR A 425 1.25 -28.84 3.92
CA THR A 425 2.00 -28.63 2.67
C THR A 425 1.28 -29.24 1.46
N VAL A 426 1.45 -28.61 0.31
CA VAL A 426 1.09 -29.14 -1.03
C VAL A 426 2.38 -29.19 -1.83
N GLY A 427 2.74 -30.35 -2.35
CA GLY A 427 4.01 -30.53 -3.05
C GLY A 427 5.27 -30.15 -2.19
N GLY A 428 5.16 -30.32 -0.86
CA GLY A 428 6.23 -29.98 0.09
C GLY A 428 6.30 -28.52 0.51
N MET A 429 5.40 -27.64 0.01
CA MET A 429 5.40 -26.21 0.30
C MET A 429 4.14 -25.80 1.07
N ASN A 430 4.26 -24.96 2.10
CA ASN A 430 3.09 -24.41 2.79
C ASN A 430 2.52 -23.20 2.02
N ILE A 431 1.28 -22.82 2.35
CA ILE A 431 0.57 -21.77 1.63
C ILE A 431 1.27 -20.39 1.74
N ALA A 432 1.91 -20.08 2.88
CA ALA A 432 2.59 -18.79 3.06
C ALA A 432 3.85 -18.72 2.19
N ASP A 433 4.70 -19.76 2.21
CA ASP A 433 5.91 -19.82 1.39
C ASP A 433 5.57 -19.80 -0.11
N PHE A 434 4.48 -20.45 -0.53
CA PHE A 434 3.98 -20.36 -1.88
C PHE A 434 3.60 -18.93 -2.27
N THR A 435 2.93 -18.19 -1.38
CA THR A 435 2.55 -16.80 -1.67
C THR A 435 3.74 -15.83 -1.72
N GLU A 436 4.89 -16.21 -1.19
CA GLU A 436 6.14 -15.44 -1.28
C GLU A 436 6.88 -15.64 -2.60
N LEU A 437 6.52 -16.66 -3.38
CA LEU A 437 7.08 -16.86 -4.71
C LEU A 437 6.65 -15.75 -5.67
N PRO A 438 7.54 -15.29 -6.57
CA PRO A 438 7.16 -14.50 -7.73
C PRO A 438 6.12 -15.25 -8.58
N VAL A 439 5.23 -14.51 -9.25
CA VAL A 439 4.16 -15.10 -10.09
C VAL A 439 4.70 -16.14 -11.08
N THR A 440 5.87 -15.87 -11.68
CA THR A 440 6.51 -16.82 -12.64
C THR A 440 6.87 -18.15 -11.97
N GLU A 441 7.44 -18.10 -10.77
CA GLU A 441 7.84 -19.30 -10.03
C GLU A 441 6.62 -20.03 -9.45
N ALA A 442 5.62 -19.27 -8.98
CA ALA A 442 4.35 -19.82 -8.53
C ALA A 442 3.64 -20.60 -9.66
N LEU A 443 3.68 -20.08 -10.89
CA LEU A 443 3.11 -20.75 -12.05
C LEU A 443 3.86 -22.04 -12.38
N ARG A 444 5.21 -21.99 -12.41
CA ARG A 444 6.05 -23.20 -12.64
C ARG A 444 5.83 -24.25 -11.57
N PHE A 445 5.70 -23.85 -10.30
CA PHE A 445 5.41 -24.76 -9.20
C PHE A 445 4.07 -25.48 -9.43
N MET A 446 3.01 -24.74 -9.78
CA MET A 446 1.69 -25.31 -10.06
C MET A 446 1.65 -26.20 -11.31
N GLU A 447 2.50 -25.93 -12.30
CA GLU A 447 2.65 -26.79 -13.50
C GLU A 447 3.40 -28.08 -13.20
N GLY A 448 4.41 -28.02 -12.33
CA GLY A 448 5.24 -29.14 -11.91
C GLY A 448 4.69 -29.99 -10.79
N LEU A 449 3.50 -29.65 -10.25
CA LEU A 449 2.92 -30.31 -9.09
C LEU A 449 2.55 -31.77 -9.37
N LYS A 450 3.17 -32.70 -8.62
CA LYS A 450 2.90 -34.15 -8.73
C LYS A 450 1.82 -34.50 -7.70
N LEU A 451 0.67 -34.91 -8.19
CA LEU A 451 -0.48 -35.34 -7.40
C LEU A 451 -0.79 -36.81 -7.67
N THR A 452 -1.35 -37.51 -6.68
CA THR A 452 -1.93 -38.83 -6.89
C THR A 452 -3.17 -38.73 -7.80
N GLN A 453 -3.59 -39.82 -8.41
CA GLN A 453 -4.76 -39.84 -9.31
C GLN A 453 -6.03 -39.28 -8.62
N LYS A 454 -6.24 -39.58 -7.34
CA LYS A 454 -7.35 -39.06 -6.54
C LYS A 454 -7.24 -37.54 -6.32
N GLU A 455 -6.08 -37.07 -5.94
CA GLU A 455 -5.83 -35.64 -5.68
C GLU A 455 -5.92 -34.83 -6.97
N ALA A 456 -5.46 -35.38 -8.09
CA ALA A 456 -5.52 -34.74 -9.40
C ALA A 456 -6.98 -34.46 -9.80
N VAL A 457 -7.89 -35.41 -9.61
CA VAL A 457 -9.33 -35.22 -9.87
C VAL A 457 -9.93 -34.12 -8.97
N ILE A 458 -9.56 -34.09 -7.70
CA ILE A 458 -10.06 -33.08 -6.74
C ILE A 458 -9.53 -31.70 -7.08
N ALA A 459 -8.26 -31.61 -7.50
CA ALA A 459 -7.55 -30.35 -7.71
C ALA A 459 -7.74 -29.77 -9.12
N GLU A 460 -8.24 -30.52 -10.11
CA GLU A 460 -8.26 -30.14 -11.52
C GLU A 460 -8.83 -28.75 -11.77
N GLN A 461 -10.04 -28.49 -11.32
CA GLN A 461 -10.70 -27.20 -11.52
C GLN A 461 -10.01 -26.07 -10.75
N ILE A 462 -9.54 -26.36 -9.53
CA ILE A 462 -8.85 -25.39 -8.67
C ILE A 462 -7.54 -24.99 -9.33
N LEU A 463 -6.74 -25.95 -9.80
CA LEU A 463 -5.46 -25.69 -10.46
C LEU A 463 -5.64 -24.93 -11.77
N LYS A 464 -6.70 -25.25 -12.53
CA LYS A 464 -7.04 -24.51 -13.75
C LYS A 464 -7.26 -23.03 -13.46
N GLU A 465 -8.06 -22.69 -12.44
CA GLU A 465 -8.33 -21.31 -12.04
C GLU A 465 -7.06 -20.61 -11.56
N ILE A 466 -6.26 -21.24 -10.70
CA ILE A 466 -5.00 -20.68 -10.20
C ILE A 466 -4.05 -20.37 -11.36
N LYS A 467 -3.80 -21.35 -12.26
CA LYS A 467 -2.91 -21.20 -13.41
C LYS A 467 -3.37 -20.10 -14.36
N THR A 468 -4.67 -20.05 -14.62
CA THR A 468 -5.27 -19.04 -15.49
C THR A 468 -5.07 -17.62 -14.93
N ARG A 469 -5.36 -17.42 -13.63
CA ARG A 469 -5.20 -16.11 -12.97
C ARG A 469 -3.74 -15.70 -12.84
N LEU A 470 -2.83 -16.63 -12.52
CA LEU A 470 -1.37 -16.36 -12.51
C LEU A 470 -0.88 -15.99 -13.92
N GLY A 471 -1.36 -16.69 -14.97
CA GLY A 471 -1.04 -16.37 -16.35
C GLY A 471 -1.52 -14.98 -16.78
N PHE A 472 -2.65 -14.50 -16.26
CA PHE A 472 -3.11 -13.13 -16.51
C PHE A 472 -2.21 -12.10 -15.84
N LEU A 473 -1.76 -12.32 -14.60
CA LEU A 473 -0.79 -11.43 -13.95
C LEU A 473 0.51 -11.35 -14.76
N GLN A 474 0.96 -12.47 -15.33
CA GLN A 474 2.13 -12.51 -16.21
C GLN A 474 1.89 -11.73 -17.52
N SER A 475 0.71 -11.86 -18.14
CA SER A 475 0.38 -11.20 -19.40
C SER A 475 0.31 -9.66 -19.30
N VAL A 476 0.09 -9.11 -18.11
CA VAL A 476 0.10 -7.66 -17.86
C VAL A 476 1.45 -7.15 -17.32
N GLY A 477 2.52 -7.97 -17.36
CA GLY A 477 3.87 -7.57 -16.94
C GLY A 477 4.08 -7.49 -15.42
N LEU A 478 3.34 -8.30 -14.64
CA LEU A 478 3.44 -8.36 -13.19
C LEU A 478 4.07 -9.68 -12.69
N GLU A 479 4.86 -10.31 -13.52
CA GLU A 479 5.53 -11.59 -13.24
C GLU A 479 6.46 -11.57 -12.02
N TYR A 480 6.99 -10.41 -11.67
CA TYR A 480 7.91 -10.21 -10.54
C TYR A 480 7.22 -10.05 -9.19
N LEU A 481 5.90 -9.81 -9.18
CA LEU A 481 5.15 -9.64 -7.93
C LEU A 481 4.99 -10.97 -7.18
N THR A 482 4.94 -10.87 -5.86
CA THR A 482 4.57 -11.97 -4.97
C THR A 482 3.10 -11.84 -4.55
N LEU A 483 2.41 -12.96 -4.34
CA LEU A 483 1.02 -12.95 -3.89
C LEU A 483 0.86 -12.44 -2.46
N SER A 484 1.91 -12.54 -1.63
CA SER A 484 1.96 -12.04 -0.25
C SER A 484 2.10 -10.53 -0.15
N ARG A 485 2.53 -9.84 -1.22
CA ARG A 485 2.78 -8.39 -1.23
C ARG A 485 1.52 -7.63 -0.84
N ALA A 486 1.65 -6.73 0.14
CA ALA A 486 0.54 -5.91 0.62
C ALA A 486 0.05 -4.95 -0.47
N ALA A 487 -1.27 -4.86 -0.67
CA ALA A 487 -1.87 -4.01 -1.70
C ALA A 487 -1.54 -2.52 -1.52
N GLY A 488 -1.34 -2.06 -0.27
CA GLY A 488 -0.96 -0.68 0.03
C GLY A 488 0.47 -0.30 -0.38
N THR A 489 1.33 -1.28 -0.72
CA THR A 489 2.71 -1.05 -1.18
C THR A 489 2.85 -1.03 -2.70
N LEU A 490 1.75 -1.26 -3.40
CA LEU A 490 1.73 -1.26 -4.87
C LEU A 490 1.75 0.18 -5.40
N SER A 491 2.45 0.39 -6.50
CA SER A 491 2.30 1.61 -7.28
C SER A 491 0.90 1.69 -7.90
N GLY A 492 0.48 2.89 -8.29
CA GLY A 492 -0.81 3.10 -8.95
C GLY A 492 -0.98 2.22 -10.18
N GLY A 493 0.05 2.15 -11.04
CA GLY A 493 0.05 1.31 -12.23
C GLY A 493 0.04 -0.19 -11.94
N GLU A 494 0.77 -0.67 -10.90
CA GLU A 494 0.69 -2.07 -10.48
C GLU A 494 -0.71 -2.46 -10.03
N ALA A 495 -1.34 -1.63 -9.20
CA ALA A 495 -2.70 -1.87 -8.70
C ALA A 495 -3.74 -1.89 -9.83
N GLN A 496 -3.61 -0.99 -10.80
CA GLN A 496 -4.48 -0.92 -11.96
C GLN A 496 -4.34 -2.17 -12.85
N ARG A 497 -3.11 -2.61 -13.12
CA ARG A 497 -2.85 -3.83 -13.91
C ARG A 497 -3.34 -5.10 -13.21
N ILE A 498 -3.27 -5.17 -11.87
CA ILE A 498 -3.87 -6.27 -11.11
C ILE A 498 -5.38 -6.32 -11.34
N ARG A 499 -6.07 -5.17 -11.31
CA ARG A 499 -7.50 -5.11 -11.63
C ARG A 499 -7.79 -5.52 -13.06
N LEU A 500 -6.99 -5.03 -14.01
CA LEU A 500 -7.11 -5.41 -15.41
C LEU A 500 -6.97 -6.94 -15.56
N ALA A 501 -5.96 -7.56 -14.97
CA ALA A 501 -5.75 -8.99 -14.97
C ALA A 501 -6.95 -9.76 -14.38
N THR A 502 -7.53 -9.26 -13.29
CA THR A 502 -8.73 -9.85 -12.65
C THR A 502 -9.95 -9.77 -13.57
N GLN A 503 -10.15 -8.65 -14.29
CA GLN A 503 -11.27 -8.49 -15.22
C GLN A 503 -11.12 -9.37 -16.47
N ILE A 504 -9.90 -9.51 -17.00
CA ILE A 504 -9.63 -10.45 -18.11
C ILE A 504 -9.97 -11.86 -17.68
N GLY A 505 -9.67 -12.23 -16.44
CA GLY A 505 -9.98 -13.53 -15.85
C GLY A 505 -11.47 -13.85 -15.82
N SER A 506 -12.33 -12.84 -15.78
CA SER A 506 -13.79 -13.03 -15.81
C SER A 506 -14.34 -13.47 -17.18
N SER A 507 -13.53 -13.30 -18.26
CA SER A 507 -13.90 -13.64 -19.65
C SER A 507 -15.25 -13.04 -20.09
N LEU A 508 -15.61 -11.87 -19.58
CA LEU A 508 -16.84 -11.17 -19.94
C LEU A 508 -16.80 -10.72 -21.39
N MET A 509 -17.92 -10.86 -22.09
CA MET A 509 -18.10 -10.47 -23.51
C MET A 509 -19.19 -9.42 -23.63
N GLY A 510 -19.05 -8.54 -24.62
CA GLY A 510 -20.05 -7.46 -24.87
C GLY A 510 -20.04 -6.37 -23.83
N VAL A 511 -18.95 -6.19 -23.10
CA VAL A 511 -18.79 -5.18 -22.03
C VAL A 511 -18.03 -3.96 -22.58
N LEU A 512 -18.35 -2.80 -22.02
CA LEU A 512 -17.60 -1.57 -22.23
C LEU A 512 -16.56 -1.39 -21.12
N TYR A 513 -15.29 -1.56 -21.43
CA TYR A 513 -14.19 -1.27 -20.51
C TYR A 513 -13.69 0.16 -20.70
N ILE A 514 -13.56 0.88 -19.59
CA ILE A 514 -13.01 2.25 -19.59
C ILE A 514 -11.79 2.27 -18.69
N LEU A 515 -10.62 2.57 -19.27
CA LEU A 515 -9.32 2.54 -18.60
C LEU A 515 -8.71 3.93 -18.56
N ASP A 516 -8.12 4.28 -17.40
CA ASP A 516 -7.42 5.55 -17.19
C ASP A 516 -5.92 5.31 -17.20
N GLU A 517 -5.24 5.73 -18.25
CA GLU A 517 -3.79 5.68 -18.42
C GLU A 517 -3.14 4.33 -18.00
N PRO A 518 -3.53 3.20 -18.58
CA PRO A 518 -3.04 1.88 -18.15
C PRO A 518 -1.54 1.65 -18.42
N SER A 519 -0.89 2.45 -19.25
CA SER A 519 0.56 2.39 -19.55
C SER A 519 1.44 3.06 -18.47
N ILE A 520 0.84 3.68 -17.46
CA ILE A 520 1.57 4.41 -16.42
C ILE A 520 2.62 3.54 -15.72
N GLY A 521 3.85 4.10 -15.59
CA GLY A 521 4.97 3.44 -14.90
C GLY A 521 5.47 2.17 -15.58
N LEU A 522 5.11 1.97 -16.87
CA LEU A 522 5.58 0.86 -17.65
C LEU A 522 6.83 1.22 -18.45
N HIS A 523 7.78 0.29 -18.43
CA HIS A 523 8.82 0.28 -19.44
C HIS A 523 8.23 -0.12 -20.80
N GLN A 524 8.78 0.37 -21.91
CA GLN A 524 8.25 0.09 -23.26
C GLN A 524 8.08 -1.40 -23.56
N ARG A 525 8.99 -2.24 -23.11
CA ARG A 525 8.87 -3.70 -23.20
C ARG A 525 7.60 -4.25 -22.55
N ASP A 526 7.23 -3.71 -21.39
CA ASP A 526 6.06 -4.18 -20.65
C ASP A 526 4.77 -3.57 -21.24
N ASN A 527 4.87 -2.40 -21.89
CA ASN A 527 3.76 -1.77 -22.62
C ASN A 527 3.32 -2.62 -23.81
N GLU A 528 4.23 -3.26 -24.53
CA GLU A 528 3.90 -4.20 -25.60
C GLU A 528 3.03 -5.38 -25.11
N LYS A 529 3.31 -5.91 -23.91
CA LYS A 529 2.49 -6.97 -23.27
C LYS A 529 1.09 -6.47 -22.93
N LEU A 530 1.01 -5.25 -22.39
CA LEU A 530 -0.27 -4.60 -22.09
C LEU A 530 -1.11 -4.44 -23.37
N LEU A 531 -0.53 -3.92 -24.44
CA LEU A 531 -1.22 -3.73 -25.73
C LEU A 531 -1.73 -5.05 -26.31
N ALA A 532 -0.92 -6.11 -26.26
CA ALA A 532 -1.35 -7.44 -26.67
C ALA A 532 -2.57 -7.91 -25.85
N THR A 533 -2.58 -7.61 -24.57
CA THR A 533 -3.67 -7.93 -23.64
C THR A 533 -4.95 -7.14 -23.94
N LEU A 534 -4.84 -5.83 -24.20
CA LEU A 534 -5.98 -4.98 -24.58
C LEU A 534 -6.58 -5.43 -25.93
N ARG A 535 -5.74 -5.77 -26.92
CA ARG A 535 -6.21 -6.34 -28.20
C ARG A 535 -6.96 -7.65 -27.99
N ARG A 536 -6.46 -8.54 -27.15
CA ARG A 536 -7.16 -9.78 -26.80
C ARG A 536 -8.53 -9.53 -26.16
N LEU A 537 -8.65 -8.55 -25.25
CA LEU A 537 -9.94 -8.15 -24.68
C LEU A 537 -10.92 -7.65 -25.75
N ARG A 538 -10.43 -6.80 -26.67
CA ARG A 538 -11.23 -6.33 -27.81
C ARG A 538 -11.71 -7.50 -28.68
N ASP A 539 -10.82 -8.41 -29.02
CA ASP A 539 -11.09 -9.54 -29.91
C ASP A 539 -12.10 -10.54 -29.31
N LEU A 540 -12.34 -10.48 -27.98
CA LEU A 540 -13.45 -11.18 -27.33
C LEU A 540 -14.83 -10.50 -27.54
N GLY A 541 -14.91 -9.44 -28.34
CA GLY A 541 -16.14 -8.71 -28.61
C GLY A 541 -16.47 -7.66 -27.55
N ASN A 542 -15.46 -7.04 -26.96
CA ASN A 542 -15.60 -5.95 -25.99
C ASN A 542 -15.24 -4.60 -26.62
N THR A 543 -15.88 -3.54 -26.17
CA THR A 543 -15.48 -2.18 -26.51
C THR A 543 -14.53 -1.66 -25.43
N LEU A 544 -13.38 -1.13 -25.83
CA LEU A 544 -12.40 -0.54 -24.92
C LEU A 544 -12.28 0.95 -25.19
N ILE A 545 -12.51 1.77 -24.19
CA ILE A 545 -12.19 3.20 -24.20
C ILE A 545 -11.02 3.42 -23.26
N VAL A 546 -9.91 3.92 -23.79
CA VAL A 546 -8.66 4.12 -23.05
C VAL A 546 -8.30 5.60 -23.11
N VAL A 547 -8.21 6.25 -21.96
CA VAL A 547 -7.63 7.59 -21.85
C VAL A 547 -6.11 7.41 -21.81
N GLU A 548 -5.37 7.94 -22.77
CA GLU A 548 -3.95 7.68 -22.90
C GLU A 548 -3.15 8.84 -23.51
N HIS A 549 -1.86 8.82 -23.18
CA HIS A 549 -0.87 9.77 -23.66
C HIS A 549 0.36 9.10 -24.30
N ASP A 550 0.50 7.80 -24.13
CA ASP A 550 1.59 7.00 -24.67
C ASP A 550 1.45 6.84 -26.20
N GLU A 551 2.53 7.14 -26.94
CA GLU A 551 2.53 7.11 -28.40
C GLU A 551 2.25 5.72 -28.95
N ASP A 552 2.83 4.66 -28.36
CA ASP A 552 2.65 3.29 -28.84
C ASP A 552 1.19 2.84 -28.69
N THR A 553 0.55 3.23 -27.58
CA THR A 553 -0.86 2.96 -27.33
C THR A 553 -1.77 3.72 -28.29
N ILE A 554 -1.47 5.01 -28.52
CA ILE A 554 -2.21 5.83 -29.49
C ILE A 554 -2.11 5.22 -30.90
N ARG A 555 -0.92 4.83 -31.35
CA ARG A 555 -0.71 4.22 -32.67
C ARG A 555 -1.35 2.82 -32.79
N ALA A 556 -1.56 2.13 -31.68
CA ALA A 556 -2.18 0.81 -31.65
C ALA A 556 -3.72 0.85 -31.67
N ALA A 557 -4.33 2.03 -31.54
CA ALA A 557 -5.77 2.22 -31.49
C ALA A 557 -6.46 1.95 -32.82
N ASP A 558 -7.65 1.37 -32.79
CA ASP A 558 -8.53 1.24 -33.96
C ASP A 558 -9.25 2.56 -34.27
N TYR A 559 -9.46 3.39 -33.28
CA TYR A 559 -10.14 4.69 -33.39
C TYR A 559 -9.61 5.65 -32.32
N LEU A 560 -9.38 6.88 -32.71
CA LEU A 560 -8.87 7.94 -31.85
C LEU A 560 -9.89 9.05 -31.69
N VAL A 561 -9.92 9.66 -30.49
CA VAL A 561 -10.68 10.87 -30.17
C VAL A 561 -9.74 11.86 -29.51
N ASP A 562 -9.39 12.93 -30.21
CA ASP A 562 -8.55 13.99 -29.67
C ASP A 562 -9.41 15.13 -29.11
N ILE A 563 -9.24 15.38 -27.78
CA ILE A 563 -10.03 16.36 -27.03
C ILE A 563 -9.16 17.55 -26.67
N GLY A 564 -9.63 18.74 -27.03
CA GLY A 564 -8.84 19.96 -26.85
C GLY A 564 -9.67 21.21 -27.21
N PRO A 565 -9.01 22.19 -27.90
CA PRO A 565 -7.59 22.28 -28.27
C PRO A 565 -6.65 22.65 -27.11
N GLY A 566 -7.19 23.17 -26.00
CA GLY A 566 -6.48 23.60 -24.81
C GLY A 566 -6.88 22.82 -23.55
N ALA A 567 -6.56 23.36 -22.38
CA ALA A 567 -6.93 22.83 -21.07
C ALA A 567 -8.01 23.71 -20.40
N GLY A 568 -8.78 23.16 -19.47
CA GLY A 568 -9.81 23.88 -18.72
C GLY A 568 -10.85 24.51 -19.63
N VAL A 569 -11.08 25.81 -19.49
CA VAL A 569 -12.05 26.57 -20.31
C VAL A 569 -11.71 26.61 -21.80
N HIS A 570 -10.43 26.43 -22.14
CA HIS A 570 -9.97 26.38 -23.53
C HIS A 570 -10.00 24.97 -24.14
N GLY A 571 -10.41 23.97 -23.36
CA GLY A 571 -10.62 22.58 -23.77
C GLY A 571 -12.09 22.26 -24.02
N GLY A 572 -12.45 20.99 -23.91
CA GLY A 572 -13.80 20.50 -23.90
C GLY A 572 -14.46 20.38 -25.28
N GLU A 573 -13.66 20.37 -26.36
CA GLU A 573 -14.12 20.17 -27.74
C GLU A 573 -13.50 18.90 -28.32
N VAL A 574 -14.22 18.19 -29.19
CA VAL A 574 -13.60 17.16 -30.03
C VAL A 574 -12.88 17.85 -31.17
N VAL A 575 -11.55 17.82 -31.16
CA VAL A 575 -10.71 18.48 -32.18
C VAL A 575 -10.67 17.66 -33.46
N ALA A 576 -10.50 16.34 -33.29
CA ALA A 576 -10.50 15.37 -34.38
C ALA A 576 -10.92 14.00 -33.84
N ALA A 577 -11.53 13.16 -34.69
CA ALA A 577 -11.88 11.79 -34.38
C ALA A 577 -11.75 10.94 -35.66
N GLY A 578 -11.18 9.74 -35.55
CA GLY A 578 -10.95 8.87 -36.70
C GLY A 578 -9.73 7.98 -36.51
N SER A 579 -9.03 7.67 -37.60
CA SER A 579 -7.77 6.93 -37.60
C SER A 579 -6.61 7.79 -37.11
N VAL A 580 -5.43 7.19 -36.90
CA VAL A 580 -4.19 7.90 -36.58
C VAL A 580 -3.85 8.91 -37.67
N GLU A 581 -4.06 8.55 -38.93
CA GLU A 581 -3.81 9.40 -40.09
C GLU A 581 -4.73 10.64 -40.07
N ASP A 582 -5.99 10.48 -39.70
CA ASP A 582 -6.96 11.60 -39.60
C ASP A 582 -6.52 12.60 -38.52
N ILE A 583 -6.03 12.10 -37.37
CA ILE A 583 -5.52 12.97 -36.32
C ILE A 583 -4.24 13.69 -36.74
N CYS A 584 -3.32 12.99 -37.43
CA CYS A 584 -2.07 13.58 -37.97
C CYS A 584 -2.32 14.64 -39.03
N ALA A 585 -3.39 14.51 -39.81
CA ALA A 585 -3.80 15.48 -40.84
C ALA A 585 -4.43 16.73 -40.25
N CYS A 586 -4.99 16.68 -39.04
CA CYS A 586 -5.67 17.80 -38.41
C CYS A 586 -4.65 18.82 -37.83
N GLU A 587 -4.56 20.01 -38.41
CA GLU A 587 -3.63 21.05 -37.98
C GLU A 587 -3.95 21.59 -36.56
N ARG A 588 -5.22 21.54 -36.15
CA ARG A 588 -5.64 21.98 -34.82
C ARG A 588 -5.26 20.97 -33.72
N SER A 589 -4.98 19.71 -34.09
CA SER A 589 -4.60 18.67 -33.14
C SER A 589 -3.15 18.83 -32.70
N VAL A 590 -2.96 19.15 -31.41
CA VAL A 590 -1.62 19.18 -30.81
C VAL A 590 -1.02 17.79 -30.79
N THR A 591 -1.81 16.76 -30.45
CA THR A 591 -1.42 15.36 -30.52
C THR A 591 -0.95 14.98 -31.93
N GLY A 592 -1.73 15.35 -32.95
CA GLY A 592 -1.38 15.09 -34.36
C GLY A 592 -0.09 15.77 -34.81
N GLN A 593 0.22 16.97 -34.30
CA GLN A 593 1.49 17.65 -34.61
C GLN A 593 2.72 16.88 -34.08
N TYR A 594 2.63 16.24 -32.91
CA TYR A 594 3.71 15.41 -32.37
C TYR A 594 3.78 14.05 -33.05
N LEU A 595 2.64 13.37 -33.25
CA LEU A 595 2.58 12.06 -33.92
C LEU A 595 3.10 12.10 -35.37
N SER A 596 2.88 13.23 -36.07
CA SER A 596 3.37 13.44 -37.44
C SER A 596 4.82 13.94 -37.51
N GLY A 597 5.47 14.20 -36.38
CA GLY A 597 6.83 14.73 -36.33
C GLY A 597 6.95 16.24 -36.64
N LYS A 598 5.82 16.95 -36.90
CA LYS A 598 5.85 18.41 -37.09
C LYS A 598 6.39 19.16 -35.88
N LYS A 599 6.13 18.62 -34.68
CA LYS A 599 6.75 19.01 -33.43
C LYS A 599 7.45 17.82 -32.81
N SER A 600 8.60 18.04 -32.21
CA SER A 600 9.36 17.01 -31.49
C SER A 600 10.15 17.66 -30.34
N ILE A 601 10.48 16.85 -29.35
CA ILE A 601 11.41 17.25 -28.29
C ILE A 601 12.82 17.02 -28.80
N PRO A 602 13.65 18.09 -28.94
CA PRO A 602 14.97 17.96 -29.53
C PRO A 602 15.94 17.23 -28.58
N VAL A 603 16.86 16.47 -29.16
CA VAL A 603 18.00 15.92 -28.42
C VAL A 603 19.02 17.05 -28.21
N PRO A 604 19.53 17.26 -26.98
CA PRO A 604 20.57 18.27 -26.75
C PRO A 604 21.83 17.99 -27.60
N ALA A 605 22.37 19.02 -28.23
CA ALA A 605 23.59 18.90 -29.02
C ALA A 605 24.82 18.58 -28.15
N GLU A 606 24.85 19.11 -26.94
CA GLU A 606 25.91 18.87 -25.97
C GLU A 606 25.30 18.47 -24.63
N ARG A 607 25.92 17.49 -23.95
CA ARG A 607 25.51 17.02 -22.61
C ARG A 607 26.29 17.79 -21.54
N ARG A 608 25.60 18.14 -20.44
CA ARG A 608 26.26 18.79 -19.31
C ARG A 608 27.23 17.81 -18.64
N ALA A 609 28.46 18.25 -18.42
CA ALA A 609 29.49 17.47 -17.72
C ALA A 609 29.30 17.46 -16.18
N GLY A 610 28.34 18.25 -15.66
CA GLY A 610 28.20 18.51 -14.25
C GLY A 610 29.27 19.47 -13.68
N ASN A 611 29.38 19.56 -12.36
CA ASN A 611 30.31 20.44 -11.66
C ASN A 611 31.65 19.78 -11.31
N GLY A 612 31.93 18.58 -11.83
CA GLY A 612 33.15 17.82 -11.57
C GLY A 612 33.14 16.97 -10.27
N HIS A 613 32.08 17.07 -9.47
CA HIS A 613 31.88 16.24 -8.28
C HIS A 613 30.80 15.20 -8.54
N SER A 614 30.81 14.12 -7.75
CA SER A 614 29.79 13.07 -7.82
C SER A 614 29.43 12.57 -6.43
N MET A 615 28.19 12.18 -6.27
CA MET A 615 27.78 11.32 -5.15
C MET A 615 27.96 9.86 -5.55
N VAL A 616 28.58 9.04 -4.69
CA VAL A 616 28.78 7.62 -4.96
C VAL A 616 28.08 6.80 -3.90
N ILE A 617 27.03 6.07 -4.29
CA ILE A 617 26.34 5.10 -3.45
C ILE A 617 27.20 3.82 -3.47
N ARG A 618 27.53 3.27 -2.30
CA ARG A 618 28.35 2.05 -2.14
C ARG A 618 27.51 0.92 -1.60
N GLY A 619 27.54 -0.23 -2.27
CA GLY A 619 26.98 -1.48 -1.78
C GLY A 619 25.48 -1.41 -1.45
N ALA A 620 24.69 -0.75 -2.28
CA ALA A 620 23.24 -0.66 -2.10
C ALA A 620 22.60 -2.06 -2.15
N SER A 621 21.96 -2.48 -1.05
CA SER A 621 21.41 -3.83 -0.89
C SER A 621 20.00 -3.86 -0.31
N GLU A 622 19.23 -2.78 -0.46
CA GLU A 622 17.85 -2.71 -0.01
C GLU A 622 16.93 -3.42 -1.01
N ASN A 623 15.96 -4.16 -0.49
CA ASN A 623 15.00 -4.97 -1.27
C ASN A 623 15.74 -5.93 -2.23
N ASN A 624 15.51 -5.78 -3.54
CA ASN A 624 16.13 -6.63 -4.58
C ASN A 624 17.51 -6.14 -5.07
N LEU A 625 18.07 -5.05 -4.53
CA LEU A 625 19.38 -4.55 -4.95
C LEU A 625 20.51 -5.50 -4.51
N ARG A 626 21.45 -5.76 -5.42
CA ARG A 626 22.52 -6.75 -5.27
C ARG A 626 23.89 -6.14 -4.92
N GLY A 627 23.94 -5.24 -3.94
CA GLY A 627 25.20 -4.61 -3.55
C GLY A 627 25.75 -3.68 -4.62
N VAL A 628 24.89 -2.83 -5.21
CA VAL A 628 25.21 -2.00 -6.36
C VAL A 628 25.99 -0.76 -5.94
N ASP A 629 27.06 -0.45 -6.70
CA ASP A 629 27.80 0.82 -6.62
C ASP A 629 27.36 1.72 -7.77
N VAL A 630 26.94 2.95 -7.44
CA VAL A 630 26.43 3.91 -8.43
C VAL A 630 26.98 5.29 -8.19
N ALA A 631 27.54 5.91 -9.23
CA ALA A 631 28.00 7.30 -9.21
C ALA A 631 26.95 8.22 -9.88
N ILE A 632 26.56 9.30 -9.21
CA ILE A 632 25.62 10.30 -9.69
C ILE A 632 26.39 11.62 -9.84
N PRO A 633 26.59 12.14 -11.06
CA PRO A 633 27.26 13.41 -11.28
C PRO A 633 26.44 14.58 -10.72
N LEU A 634 27.09 15.48 -9.99
CA LEU A 634 26.44 16.67 -9.43
C LEU A 634 26.36 17.81 -10.46
N GLY A 635 25.29 18.60 -10.41
CA GLY A 635 25.04 19.65 -11.38
C GLY A 635 24.63 19.12 -12.75
N ALA A 636 24.11 17.91 -12.83
CA ALA A 636 23.67 17.27 -14.06
C ALA A 636 22.24 16.74 -13.92
N PHE A 637 21.59 16.47 -15.05
CA PHE A 637 20.31 15.83 -15.13
C PHE A 637 20.50 14.31 -15.34
N THR A 638 20.24 13.53 -14.30
CA THR A 638 20.42 12.07 -14.30
C THR A 638 19.08 11.38 -14.35
N CYS A 639 18.88 10.48 -15.32
CA CYS A 639 17.73 9.56 -15.36
C CYS A 639 18.10 8.18 -14.81
N VAL A 640 17.27 7.65 -13.92
CA VAL A 640 17.35 6.27 -13.44
C VAL A 640 16.28 5.45 -14.16
N THR A 641 16.71 4.52 -14.99
CA THR A 641 15.88 3.75 -15.94
C THR A 641 15.92 2.25 -15.65
N GLY A 642 15.16 1.48 -16.39
CA GLY A 642 15.09 0.02 -16.31
C GLY A 642 13.67 -0.50 -16.27
N VAL A 643 13.50 -1.80 -16.46
CA VAL A 643 12.19 -2.47 -16.46
C VAL A 643 11.44 -2.30 -15.15
N SER A 644 10.12 -2.55 -15.15
CA SER A 644 9.29 -2.51 -13.94
C SER A 644 9.82 -3.51 -12.91
N GLY A 645 9.93 -3.09 -11.64
CA GLY A 645 10.48 -3.93 -10.55
C GLY A 645 12.00 -4.13 -10.55
N SER A 646 12.79 -3.45 -11.41
CA SER A 646 14.25 -3.60 -11.47
C SER A 646 15.02 -3.02 -10.28
N GLY A 647 14.37 -2.31 -9.34
CA GLY A 647 14.98 -1.75 -8.14
C GLY A 647 15.22 -0.24 -8.17
N LYS A 648 14.69 0.51 -9.17
CA LYS A 648 14.86 1.97 -9.30
C LYS A 648 14.44 2.73 -8.05
N SER A 649 13.21 2.50 -7.58
CA SER A 649 12.69 3.16 -6.37
C SER A 649 13.44 2.73 -5.11
N SER A 650 13.93 1.48 -5.03
CA SER A 650 14.79 1.03 -3.93
C SER A 650 16.10 1.80 -3.90
N LEU A 651 16.73 2.03 -5.06
CA LEU A 651 17.99 2.79 -5.14
C LEU A 651 17.76 4.28 -4.83
N VAL A 652 16.77 4.89 -5.46
CA VAL A 652 16.58 6.35 -5.42
C VAL A 652 15.81 6.77 -4.16
N ASN A 653 14.65 6.15 -3.89
CA ASN A 653 13.78 6.59 -2.78
C ASN A 653 14.25 6.02 -1.44
N GLU A 654 14.55 4.70 -1.37
CA GLU A 654 14.90 4.08 -0.10
C GLU A 654 16.36 4.37 0.30
N VAL A 655 17.32 4.23 -0.62
CA VAL A 655 18.74 4.41 -0.30
C VAL A 655 19.16 5.86 -0.42
N LEU A 656 19.06 6.49 -1.61
CA LEU A 656 19.57 7.84 -1.85
C LEU A 656 18.78 8.90 -1.07
N TYR A 657 17.47 8.98 -1.32
CA TYR A 657 16.63 10.04 -0.73
C TYR A 657 16.62 9.96 0.80
N LYS A 658 16.29 8.78 1.36
CA LYS A 658 16.20 8.65 2.83
C LYS A 658 17.54 8.93 3.52
N THR A 659 18.68 8.55 2.91
CA THR A 659 20.01 8.89 3.46
C THR A 659 20.25 10.38 3.44
N LEU A 660 19.97 11.05 2.32
CA LEU A 660 20.10 12.51 2.20
C LEU A 660 19.14 13.23 3.14
N ALA A 661 17.88 12.80 3.21
CA ALA A 661 16.85 13.38 4.08
C ALA A 661 17.22 13.28 5.56
N ALA A 662 17.74 12.13 5.99
CA ALA A 662 18.21 11.95 7.37
C ALA A 662 19.41 12.85 7.68
N LYS A 663 20.44 12.87 6.79
CA LYS A 663 21.70 13.58 7.06
C LYS A 663 21.63 15.11 6.79
N LYS A 664 20.91 15.53 5.76
CA LYS A 664 20.87 16.94 5.32
C LYS A 664 19.63 17.68 5.81
N ASN A 665 18.47 17.05 5.72
CA ASN A 665 17.20 17.64 6.17
C ASN A 665 16.85 17.30 7.63
N ARG A 666 17.64 16.46 8.31
CA ARG A 666 17.41 15.99 9.67
C ARG A 666 16.03 15.34 9.87
N MET A 667 15.55 14.67 8.83
CA MET A 667 14.27 13.96 8.90
C MET A 667 14.40 12.66 9.66
N LYS A 668 13.37 12.29 10.42
CA LYS A 668 13.26 11.00 11.11
C LYS A 668 12.85 9.91 10.13
N VAL A 669 13.78 9.45 9.32
CA VAL A 669 13.56 8.37 8.35
C VAL A 669 14.69 7.36 8.45
N ARG A 670 14.37 6.09 8.26
CA ARG A 670 15.37 5.02 8.23
C ARG A 670 15.91 4.88 6.81
N PRO A 671 17.21 5.12 6.59
CA PRO A 671 17.84 4.88 5.31
C PRO A 671 17.81 3.40 4.92
N GLY A 672 17.69 3.11 3.62
CA GLY A 672 17.83 1.78 3.07
C GLY A 672 19.28 1.25 3.25
N LYS A 673 19.42 -0.06 3.16
CA LYS A 673 20.70 -0.75 3.38
C LYS A 673 21.71 -0.41 2.29
N CYS A 674 22.84 0.21 2.70
CA CYS A 674 24.01 0.46 1.87
C CYS A 674 25.25 0.53 2.74
N ALA A 675 26.44 0.38 2.15
CA ALA A 675 27.71 0.54 2.87
C ALA A 675 27.97 2.02 3.21
N GLY A 676 27.52 2.95 2.37
CA GLY A 676 27.61 4.38 2.59
C GLY A 676 27.35 5.17 1.31
N ILE A 677 27.32 6.48 1.44
CA ILE A 677 27.25 7.42 0.31
C ILE A 677 28.36 8.45 0.48
N ASP A 678 29.28 8.52 -0.50
CA ASP A 678 30.36 9.50 -0.58
C ASP A 678 29.86 10.76 -1.30
N GLY A 679 30.56 11.90 -1.11
CA GLY A 679 30.24 13.17 -1.80
C GLY A 679 29.05 13.94 -1.22
N LEU A 680 28.59 13.56 -0.04
CA LEU A 680 27.48 14.26 0.63
C LEU A 680 27.83 15.70 1.02
N GLU A 681 29.10 16.00 1.22
CA GLU A 681 29.58 17.33 1.59
C GLU A 681 29.24 18.40 0.55
N TYR A 682 29.10 18.04 -0.72
CA TYR A 682 28.78 18.93 -1.82
C TYR A 682 27.27 19.22 -1.96
N VAL A 683 26.42 18.62 -1.12
CA VAL A 683 24.98 18.77 -1.16
C VAL A 683 24.49 19.52 0.08
N ASP A 684 23.68 20.57 -0.12
CA ASP A 684 23.09 21.35 0.97
C ASP A 684 21.81 20.69 1.50
N LYS A 685 20.90 20.32 0.61
CA LYS A 685 19.60 19.71 0.95
C LYS A 685 19.11 18.81 -0.17
N VAL A 686 18.14 17.96 0.16
CA VAL A 686 17.41 17.13 -0.80
C VAL A 686 15.92 17.48 -0.79
N ILE A 687 15.31 17.46 -1.98
CA ILE A 687 13.88 17.69 -2.17
C ILE A 687 13.34 16.56 -3.02
N ALA A 688 12.41 15.78 -2.45
CA ALA A 688 11.68 14.76 -3.20
C ALA A 688 10.35 15.32 -3.70
N ILE A 689 10.04 15.07 -4.94
CA ILE A 689 8.82 15.46 -5.63
C ILE A 689 8.16 14.19 -6.15
N ASP A 690 7.26 13.64 -5.36
CA ASP A 690 6.51 12.43 -5.63
C ASP A 690 5.04 12.73 -5.96
N GLN A 691 4.29 11.70 -6.35
CA GLN A 691 2.88 11.79 -6.70
C GLN A 691 1.93 11.82 -5.49
N SER A 692 2.46 11.83 -4.27
CA SER A 692 1.63 11.90 -3.07
C SER A 692 0.82 13.20 -3.02
N PRO A 693 -0.41 13.19 -2.48
CA PRO A 693 -1.23 14.39 -2.37
C PRO A 693 -0.51 15.51 -1.61
N ILE A 694 -0.76 16.77 -2.00
CA ILE A 694 -0.22 17.96 -1.31
C ILE A 694 -0.81 18.18 0.09
N GLY A 695 -1.69 17.32 0.53
CA GLY A 695 -2.29 17.28 1.86
C GLY A 695 -3.38 16.23 1.95
N ARG A 696 -3.72 15.82 3.18
CA ARG A 696 -4.66 14.74 3.45
C ARG A 696 -6.10 15.21 3.70
N THR A 697 -6.31 16.51 3.76
CA THR A 697 -7.61 17.10 4.10
C THR A 697 -8.14 17.99 2.97
N PRO A 698 -9.46 18.20 2.87
CA PRO A 698 -10.05 19.12 1.90
C PRO A 698 -9.58 20.58 2.04
N ARG A 699 -8.96 20.96 3.16
CA ARG A 699 -8.38 22.29 3.41
C ARG A 699 -7.10 22.54 2.64
N SER A 700 -6.35 21.49 2.35
CA SER A 700 -5.15 21.61 1.54
C SER A 700 -5.51 21.87 0.10
N ASN A 701 -4.92 22.90 -0.51
CA ASN A 701 -5.15 23.31 -1.89
C ASN A 701 -3.89 23.95 -2.50
N PRO A 702 -3.83 24.17 -3.81
CA PRO A 702 -2.66 24.75 -4.47
C PRO A 702 -2.25 26.10 -3.87
N ALA A 703 -3.21 26.97 -3.53
CA ALA A 703 -2.89 28.29 -2.97
C ALA A 703 -2.24 28.21 -1.58
N THR A 704 -2.68 27.26 -0.72
CA THR A 704 -2.07 27.08 0.62
C THR A 704 -0.70 26.43 0.53
N TYR A 705 -0.55 25.45 -0.35
CA TYR A 705 0.71 24.71 -0.48
C TYR A 705 1.84 25.58 -1.04
N THR A 706 1.59 26.39 -2.06
CA THR A 706 2.56 27.34 -2.64
C THR A 706 2.81 28.56 -1.74
N GLY A 707 2.02 28.71 -0.67
CA GLY A 707 2.10 29.87 0.21
C GLY A 707 1.57 31.17 -0.37
N VAL A 708 0.99 31.16 -1.59
CA VAL A 708 0.38 32.35 -2.19
C VAL A 708 -0.84 32.83 -1.41
N PHE A 709 -1.53 31.90 -0.77
CA PHE A 709 -2.71 32.23 0.05
C PHE A 709 -2.40 33.13 1.24
N SER A 710 -1.19 33.05 1.80
CA SER A 710 -0.75 33.94 2.89
C SER A 710 -0.64 35.38 2.39
N ASP A 711 -0.05 35.59 1.21
CA ASP A 711 0.08 36.92 0.59
C ASP A 711 -1.30 37.47 0.20
N ILE A 712 -2.23 36.61 -0.27
CA ILE A 712 -3.61 37.02 -0.58
C ILE A 712 -4.35 37.46 0.69
N ARG A 713 -4.22 36.73 1.79
CA ARG A 713 -4.84 37.10 3.08
C ARG A 713 -4.32 38.44 3.62
N GLU A 714 -3.02 38.68 3.50
CA GLU A 714 -2.41 39.96 3.86
C GLU A 714 -2.97 41.11 3.01
N LEU A 715 -3.12 40.87 1.70
CA LEU A 715 -3.72 41.86 0.78
C LEU A 715 -5.15 42.21 1.17
N TYR A 716 -5.98 41.19 1.50
CA TYR A 716 -7.35 41.40 1.95
C TYR A 716 -7.42 42.18 3.27
N ALA A 717 -6.53 41.89 4.22
CA ALA A 717 -6.45 42.63 5.49
C ALA A 717 -6.05 44.11 5.30
N GLN A 718 -5.38 44.45 4.18
CA GLN A 718 -4.99 45.81 3.83
C GLN A 718 -6.10 46.61 3.13
N THR A 719 -7.22 45.99 2.75
CA THR A 719 -8.36 46.70 2.14
C THR A 719 -9.02 47.65 3.13
N ASN A 720 -9.63 48.72 2.63
CA ASN A 720 -10.29 49.73 3.47
C ASN A 720 -11.41 49.10 4.33
N ASP A 721 -12.21 48.21 3.74
CA ASP A 721 -13.29 47.53 4.44
C ASP A 721 -12.80 46.65 5.59
N ALA A 722 -11.69 45.93 5.40
CA ALA A 722 -11.07 45.12 6.44
C ALA A 722 -10.52 45.98 7.58
N LYS A 723 -9.82 47.08 7.24
CA LYS A 723 -9.28 48.02 8.23
C LYS A 723 -10.38 48.69 9.07
N LEU A 724 -11.46 49.13 8.43
CA LEU A 724 -12.61 49.71 9.13
C LEU A 724 -13.28 48.75 10.13
N ARG A 725 -13.24 47.44 9.83
CA ARG A 725 -13.82 46.40 10.69
C ARG A 725 -12.81 45.81 11.67
N GLY A 726 -11.54 46.24 11.61
CA GLY A 726 -10.48 45.68 12.44
C GLY A 726 -10.12 44.23 12.11
N TYR A 727 -10.29 43.82 10.86
CA TYR A 727 -9.98 42.46 10.40
C TYR A 727 -8.49 42.31 10.06
N ASP A 728 -7.84 41.37 10.72
CA ASP A 728 -6.47 40.97 10.41
C ASP A 728 -6.39 39.83 9.35
N SER A 729 -5.21 39.41 8.99
CA SER A 729 -5.02 38.32 8.04
C SER A 729 -5.54 36.94 8.53
N GLY A 730 -5.70 36.78 9.84
CA GLY A 730 -6.30 35.58 10.46
C GLY A 730 -7.79 35.45 10.13
N ARG A 731 -8.51 36.59 10.02
CA ARG A 731 -9.93 36.61 9.64
C ARG A 731 -10.19 35.96 8.28
N PHE A 732 -9.25 36.10 7.35
CA PHE A 732 -9.30 35.54 6.00
C PHE A 732 -8.76 34.12 5.90
N SER A 733 -8.48 33.45 7.04
CA SER A 733 -8.06 32.06 7.07
C SER A 733 -9.25 31.13 7.33
N PHE A 734 -9.46 30.15 6.46
CA PHE A 734 -10.46 29.11 6.72
C PHE A 734 -10.00 28.07 7.76
N ASN A 735 -8.75 28.12 8.23
CA ASN A 735 -8.22 27.24 9.27
C ASN A 735 -8.40 27.79 10.69
N VAL A 736 -8.60 29.12 10.83
CA VAL A 736 -8.67 29.80 12.10
C VAL A 736 -10.12 30.21 12.43
N LYS A 737 -10.52 30.10 13.68
CA LYS A 737 -11.84 30.58 14.14
C LYS A 737 -11.97 32.08 13.93
N GLY A 738 -13.18 32.53 13.68
CA GLY A 738 -13.54 33.94 13.54
C GLY A 738 -14.01 34.31 12.14
N GLY A 739 -13.35 33.88 11.05
CA GLY A 739 -13.74 34.19 9.68
C GLY A 739 -14.29 33.01 8.91
N ARG A 740 -14.02 31.77 9.37
CA ARG A 740 -14.46 30.54 8.70
C ARG A 740 -15.93 30.20 9.00
N CYS A 741 -16.53 29.41 8.17
CA CYS A 741 -17.79 28.75 8.47
C CYS A 741 -17.60 27.75 9.62
N GLU A 742 -18.31 27.93 10.73
CA GLU A 742 -18.16 27.02 11.89
C GLU A 742 -18.90 25.69 11.69
N ALA A 743 -19.94 25.63 10.84
CA ALA A 743 -20.66 24.39 10.55
C ALA A 743 -19.76 23.32 9.89
N CYS A 744 -18.94 23.71 8.90
CA CYS A 744 -17.97 22.81 8.27
C CYS A 744 -16.54 23.06 8.77
N SER A 745 -16.35 23.90 9.77
CA SER A 745 -15.03 24.28 10.30
C SER A 745 -14.03 24.77 9.21
N GLY A 746 -14.54 25.33 8.12
CA GLY A 746 -13.76 25.85 7.00
C GLY A 746 -13.44 24.82 5.90
N ASP A 747 -13.93 23.59 5.98
CA ASP A 747 -13.72 22.56 4.94
C ASP A 747 -14.49 22.86 3.65
N GLY A 748 -15.65 23.56 3.77
CA GLY A 748 -16.58 23.77 2.68
C GLY A 748 -17.46 22.56 2.38
N LEU A 749 -17.05 21.39 2.86
CA LEU A 749 -17.70 20.10 2.68
C LEU A 749 -18.01 19.49 4.04
N LEU A 750 -19.05 18.68 4.11
CA LEU A 750 -19.38 17.82 5.25
C LEU A 750 -19.02 16.39 4.87
N LYS A 751 -18.25 15.73 5.71
CA LYS A 751 -17.92 14.32 5.58
C LYS A 751 -19.01 13.49 6.23
N ILE A 752 -19.65 12.62 5.45
CA ILE A 752 -20.59 11.63 5.94
C ILE A 752 -19.87 10.29 5.96
N GLU A 753 -19.62 9.79 7.17
CA GLU A 753 -18.95 8.50 7.35
C GLU A 753 -19.94 7.36 7.10
N MET A 754 -19.60 6.50 6.15
CA MET A 754 -20.37 5.33 5.76
C MET A 754 -19.64 4.07 6.24
N HIS A 755 -20.15 3.42 7.30
CA HIS A 755 -19.46 2.30 7.95
C HIS A 755 -19.04 1.13 7.02
N PHE A 756 -19.73 0.92 5.90
CA PHE A 756 -19.48 -0.19 4.95
C PHE A 756 -19.16 0.28 3.53
N LEU A 757 -19.25 1.60 3.26
CA LEU A 757 -19.00 2.22 1.98
C LEU A 757 -17.94 3.30 2.11
N SER A 758 -17.46 3.81 0.98
CA SER A 758 -16.57 4.97 0.99
C SER A 758 -17.28 6.20 1.56
N ASP A 759 -16.54 7.01 2.34
CA ASP A 759 -17.07 8.25 2.89
C ASP A 759 -17.58 9.19 1.77
N VAL A 760 -18.73 9.80 1.99
CA VAL A 760 -19.33 10.75 1.04
C VAL A 760 -19.06 12.17 1.52
N TYR A 761 -18.63 13.03 0.61
CA TYR A 761 -18.42 14.45 0.86
C TYR A 761 -19.52 15.26 0.14
N VAL A 762 -20.31 16.01 0.92
CA VAL A 762 -21.36 16.88 0.39
C VAL A 762 -21.03 18.35 0.68
N PRO A 763 -21.42 19.30 -0.20
CA PRO A 763 -21.26 20.72 0.10
C PRO A 763 -21.95 21.11 1.41
N CYS A 764 -21.31 21.96 2.20
CA CYS A 764 -21.90 22.45 3.45
C CYS A 764 -23.12 23.33 3.17
N ASP A 765 -24.26 23.00 3.75
CA ASP A 765 -25.53 23.71 3.55
C ASP A 765 -25.48 25.18 3.99
N VAL A 766 -24.65 25.49 5.01
CA VAL A 766 -24.54 26.85 5.59
C VAL A 766 -23.71 27.77 4.70
N CYS A 767 -22.54 27.33 4.25
CA CYS A 767 -21.66 28.16 3.44
C CYS A 767 -21.67 27.81 1.95
N GLN A 768 -22.39 26.78 1.54
CA GLN A 768 -22.52 26.33 0.15
C GLN A 768 -21.15 26.18 -0.55
N GLY A 769 -20.20 25.55 0.14
CA GLY A 769 -18.84 25.36 -0.36
C GLY A 769 -17.90 26.56 -0.20
N LYS A 770 -18.37 27.75 0.19
CA LYS A 770 -17.57 28.98 0.24
C LYS A 770 -16.56 29.04 1.40
N ARG A 771 -16.62 28.15 2.38
CA ARG A 771 -15.66 28.00 3.51
C ARG A 771 -15.70 29.09 4.58
N TYR A 772 -16.28 30.26 4.32
CA TYR A 772 -16.30 31.46 5.17
C TYR A 772 -17.69 31.83 5.66
N ASN A 773 -17.73 32.63 6.71
CA ASN A 773 -18.98 33.28 7.18
C ASN A 773 -19.31 34.49 6.29
N ARG A 774 -20.56 34.98 6.43
CA ARG A 774 -21.09 36.08 5.58
C ARG A 774 -20.29 37.35 5.72
N GLU A 775 -19.90 37.73 6.95
CA GLU A 775 -19.19 38.99 7.23
C GLU A 775 -17.83 39.04 6.57
N THR A 776 -17.10 37.91 6.55
CA THR A 776 -15.81 37.81 5.87
C THR A 776 -15.96 37.95 4.35
N LEU A 777 -17.04 37.40 3.79
CA LEU A 777 -17.35 37.47 2.34
C LEU A 777 -17.79 38.85 1.85
N GLU A 778 -18.14 39.77 2.76
CA GLU A 778 -18.45 41.15 2.39
C GLU A 778 -17.22 41.95 2.01
N VAL A 779 -16.04 41.59 2.51
CA VAL A 779 -14.79 42.28 2.17
C VAL A 779 -14.38 41.93 0.73
N ARG A 780 -14.14 42.93 -0.10
CA ARG A 780 -13.82 42.77 -1.52
C ARG A 780 -12.52 43.46 -1.90
N TYR A 781 -11.77 42.79 -2.78
CA TYR A 781 -10.63 43.36 -3.49
C TYR A 781 -10.91 43.30 -4.99
N LYS A 782 -10.82 44.43 -5.70
CA LYS A 782 -11.22 44.55 -7.12
C LYS A 782 -12.57 43.90 -7.44
N GLY A 783 -13.53 44.03 -6.53
CA GLY A 783 -14.92 43.52 -6.70
C GLY A 783 -15.08 42.03 -6.33
N LYS A 784 -14.06 41.28 -6.03
CA LYS A 784 -14.09 39.84 -5.67
C LYS A 784 -13.87 39.63 -4.16
N ASN A 785 -14.63 38.75 -3.55
CA ASN A 785 -14.39 38.30 -2.20
C ASN A 785 -13.36 37.13 -2.17
N ILE A 786 -12.90 36.75 -0.98
CA ILE A 786 -11.83 35.74 -0.84
C ILE A 786 -12.23 34.34 -1.32
N ALA A 787 -13.53 33.96 -1.21
CA ALA A 787 -14.01 32.68 -1.74
C ALA A 787 -14.04 32.67 -3.28
N GLU A 788 -14.47 33.81 -3.89
CA GLU A 788 -14.46 33.98 -5.35
C GLU A 788 -13.02 33.95 -5.90
N VAL A 789 -12.04 34.44 -5.13
CA VAL A 789 -10.62 34.32 -5.52
C VAL A 789 -10.12 32.89 -5.43
N LEU A 790 -10.51 32.12 -4.42
CA LEU A 790 -10.16 30.70 -4.33
C LEU A 790 -10.81 29.86 -5.45
N ASP A 791 -11.94 30.32 -5.99
CA ASP A 791 -12.62 29.65 -7.12
C ASP A 791 -12.05 30.04 -8.49
N MET A 792 -11.20 31.06 -8.56
CA MET A 792 -10.48 31.39 -9.80
C MET A 792 -9.51 30.29 -10.21
N THR A 793 -9.36 30.10 -11.53
CA THR A 793 -8.24 29.37 -12.09
C THR A 793 -6.93 30.12 -11.88
N VAL A 794 -5.80 29.41 -11.93
CA VAL A 794 -4.46 30.05 -11.84
C VAL A 794 -4.29 31.08 -12.93
N GLU A 795 -4.76 30.83 -14.15
CA GLU A 795 -4.68 31.75 -15.31
C GLU A 795 -5.45 33.06 -15.05
N GLU A 796 -6.70 32.96 -14.57
CA GLU A 796 -7.50 34.12 -14.17
C GLU A 796 -6.85 34.90 -13.04
N ALA A 797 -6.27 34.18 -12.05
CA ALA A 797 -5.64 34.77 -10.90
C ALA A 797 -4.35 35.53 -11.25
N VAL A 798 -3.53 35.03 -12.21
CA VAL A 798 -2.36 35.75 -12.71
C VAL A 798 -2.75 37.10 -13.26
N SER A 799 -3.81 37.14 -14.08
CA SER A 799 -4.33 38.39 -14.66
C SER A 799 -4.95 39.31 -13.59
N PHE A 800 -5.69 38.74 -12.62
CA PHE A 800 -6.34 39.50 -11.55
C PHE A 800 -5.31 40.19 -10.63
N PHE A 801 -4.20 39.49 -10.30
CA PHE A 801 -3.14 39.96 -9.41
C PHE A 801 -1.91 40.54 -10.17
N GLU A 802 -2.03 40.97 -11.44
CA GLU A 802 -0.92 41.45 -12.26
C GLU A 802 -0.05 42.53 -11.56
N ASN A 803 -0.66 43.44 -10.79
CA ASN A 803 -0.01 44.50 -10.04
C ASN A 803 0.54 44.10 -8.67
N GLN A 804 0.32 42.85 -8.26
CA GLN A 804 0.78 42.29 -6.97
C GLN A 804 1.96 41.33 -7.19
N ARG A 805 3.17 41.87 -7.33
CA ARG A 805 4.33 41.12 -7.76
C ARG A 805 4.55 39.80 -6.99
N LYS A 806 4.47 39.82 -5.64
CA LYS A 806 4.68 38.62 -4.82
C LYS A 806 3.67 37.50 -5.12
N ILE A 807 2.41 37.86 -5.33
CA ILE A 807 1.34 36.92 -5.65
C ILE A 807 1.51 36.44 -7.09
N ARG A 808 1.67 37.38 -8.03
CA ARG A 808 1.84 37.08 -9.45
C ARG A 808 3.02 36.13 -9.72
N ASP A 809 4.19 36.39 -9.15
CA ASP A 809 5.38 35.59 -9.40
C ASP A 809 5.20 34.14 -8.95
N LYS A 810 4.51 33.87 -7.81
CA LYS A 810 4.15 32.53 -7.37
C LYS A 810 3.09 31.88 -8.25
N LEU A 811 2.10 32.62 -8.71
CA LEU A 811 1.08 32.12 -9.64
C LEU A 811 1.69 31.82 -11.01
N GLN A 812 2.66 32.62 -11.46
CA GLN A 812 3.36 32.39 -12.72
C GLN A 812 4.11 31.04 -12.72
N THR A 813 4.72 30.64 -11.60
CA THR A 813 5.36 29.31 -11.52
C THR A 813 4.35 28.17 -11.67
N LEU A 814 3.11 28.36 -11.21
CA LEU A 814 2.02 27.38 -11.46
C LEU A 814 1.60 27.36 -12.95
N MET A 815 1.59 28.52 -13.61
CA MET A 815 1.37 28.60 -15.05
C MET A 815 2.47 27.91 -15.84
N ASP A 816 3.74 28.15 -15.49
CA ASP A 816 4.91 27.59 -16.16
C ASP A 816 4.91 26.04 -16.13
N VAL A 817 4.44 25.43 -15.04
CA VAL A 817 4.29 23.97 -14.94
C VAL A 817 3.01 23.41 -15.60
N GLY A 818 2.26 24.26 -16.31
CA GLY A 818 1.06 23.84 -17.05
C GLY A 818 -0.18 23.63 -16.19
N LEU A 819 -0.29 24.28 -15.02
CA LEU A 819 -1.46 24.20 -14.12
C LEU A 819 -2.40 25.41 -14.20
N GLY A 820 -2.39 26.14 -15.33
CA GLY A 820 -3.22 27.32 -15.53
C GLY A 820 -4.73 27.08 -15.33
N TYR A 821 -5.21 25.91 -15.66
CA TYR A 821 -6.61 25.50 -15.55
C TYR A 821 -7.06 25.11 -14.15
N VAL A 822 -6.13 24.87 -13.21
CA VAL A 822 -6.46 24.42 -11.85
C VAL A 822 -6.97 25.59 -11.03
N LYS A 823 -8.02 25.38 -10.22
CA LYS A 823 -8.53 26.42 -9.30
C LYS A 823 -7.63 26.56 -8.07
N LEU A 824 -7.41 27.81 -7.62
CA LEU A 824 -6.58 28.10 -6.44
C LEU A 824 -7.01 27.35 -5.18
N GLY A 825 -8.32 27.24 -4.94
CA GLY A 825 -8.92 26.58 -3.79
C GLY A 825 -9.29 25.12 -4.03
N GLN A 826 -8.91 24.50 -5.16
CA GLN A 826 -9.21 23.11 -5.45
C GLN A 826 -8.64 22.19 -4.37
N SER A 827 -9.49 21.32 -3.82
CA SER A 827 -9.07 20.40 -2.76
C SER A 827 -7.95 19.47 -3.24
N SER A 828 -6.97 19.22 -2.37
CA SER A 828 -5.88 18.26 -2.65
C SER A 828 -6.39 16.85 -2.97
N THR A 829 -7.56 16.48 -2.46
CA THR A 829 -8.17 15.16 -2.69
C THR A 829 -8.76 15.00 -4.09
N THR A 830 -8.98 16.10 -4.81
CA THR A 830 -9.49 16.10 -6.19
C THR A 830 -8.41 16.28 -7.24
N LEU A 831 -7.18 16.59 -6.84
CA LEU A 831 -6.04 16.67 -7.75
C LEU A 831 -5.58 15.27 -8.15
N SER A 832 -5.20 15.09 -9.41
CA SER A 832 -4.47 13.90 -9.85
C SER A 832 -3.06 13.86 -9.25
N GLY A 833 -2.44 12.68 -9.24
CA GLY A 833 -1.05 12.54 -8.76
C GLY A 833 -0.07 13.44 -9.50
N GLY A 834 -0.19 13.53 -10.83
CA GLY A 834 0.64 14.40 -11.64
C GLY A 834 0.40 15.90 -11.39
N GLU A 835 -0.84 16.33 -11.13
CA GLU A 835 -1.14 17.71 -10.74
C GLU A 835 -0.54 18.05 -9.38
N ALA A 836 -0.68 17.16 -8.39
CA ALA A 836 -0.08 17.33 -7.07
C ALA A 836 1.45 17.46 -7.15
N GLN A 837 2.09 16.64 -7.96
CA GLN A 837 3.52 16.66 -8.21
C GLN A 837 3.97 18.00 -8.86
N ARG A 838 3.22 18.49 -9.85
CA ARG A 838 3.50 19.79 -10.48
C ARG A 838 3.29 20.97 -9.53
N VAL A 839 2.32 20.93 -8.62
CA VAL A 839 2.17 21.96 -7.56
C VAL A 839 3.40 21.96 -6.64
N LYS A 840 3.94 20.78 -6.26
CA LYS A 840 5.18 20.69 -5.48
C LYS A 840 6.36 21.27 -6.25
N LEU A 841 6.50 20.94 -7.53
CA LEU A 841 7.56 21.47 -8.40
C LEU A 841 7.47 22.99 -8.52
N ALA A 842 6.28 23.56 -8.77
CA ALA A 842 6.06 25.00 -8.83
C ALA A 842 6.47 25.70 -7.53
N THR A 843 6.19 25.08 -6.39
CA THR A 843 6.57 25.62 -5.08
C THR A 843 8.08 25.72 -4.92
N GLU A 844 8.82 24.72 -5.37
CA GLU A 844 10.28 24.74 -5.30
C GLU A 844 10.90 25.73 -6.30
N LEU A 845 10.33 25.84 -7.50
CA LEU A 845 10.74 26.84 -8.49
C LEU A 845 10.57 28.29 -8.01
N SER A 846 9.57 28.55 -7.16
CA SER A 846 9.33 29.87 -6.59
C SER A 846 10.37 30.29 -5.55
N LYS A 847 11.18 29.34 -5.05
CA LYS A 847 12.23 29.59 -4.04
C LYS A 847 13.56 29.91 -4.73
N LYS A 848 14.37 30.77 -4.12
CA LYS A 848 15.74 30.98 -4.57
C LYS A 848 16.58 29.75 -4.30
N GLY A 849 17.12 29.13 -5.34
CA GLY A 849 18.00 27.97 -5.23
C GLY A 849 19.38 28.33 -4.68
N THR A 850 20.02 27.39 -3.99
CA THR A 850 21.41 27.49 -3.51
C THR A 850 22.43 27.07 -4.57
N GLY A 851 21.98 26.36 -5.62
CA GLY A 851 22.88 25.78 -6.64
C GLY A 851 23.51 24.45 -6.22
N SER A 852 23.20 23.92 -5.00
CA SER A 852 23.71 22.65 -4.46
C SER A 852 22.60 21.76 -3.93
N THR A 853 21.37 21.96 -4.42
CA THR A 853 20.20 21.16 -4.05
C THR A 853 20.10 19.93 -4.94
N VAL A 854 19.79 18.78 -4.35
CA VAL A 854 19.43 17.56 -5.09
C VAL A 854 17.90 17.47 -5.17
N TYR A 855 17.37 17.49 -6.37
CA TYR A 855 15.95 17.24 -6.67
C TYR A 855 15.78 15.80 -7.10
N ILE A 856 14.89 15.09 -6.44
CA ILE A 856 14.53 13.72 -6.77
C ILE A 856 13.07 13.71 -7.23
N LEU A 857 12.83 13.25 -8.46
CA LEU A 857 11.50 13.15 -9.03
C LEU A 857 11.19 11.69 -9.39
N ASP A 858 10.00 11.23 -9.00
CA ASP A 858 9.53 9.88 -9.28
C ASP A 858 8.43 9.93 -10.34
N GLU A 859 8.74 9.43 -11.55
CA GLU A 859 7.86 9.38 -12.72
C GLU A 859 7.10 10.69 -12.98
N PRO A 860 7.79 11.83 -13.17
CA PRO A 860 7.13 13.14 -13.29
C PRO A 860 6.31 13.32 -14.57
N THR A 861 6.41 12.43 -15.55
CA THR A 861 5.62 12.47 -16.79
C THR A 861 4.28 11.79 -16.68
N THR A 862 3.97 11.18 -15.55
CA THR A 862 2.70 10.50 -15.29
C THR A 862 1.49 11.41 -15.58
N GLY A 863 0.59 10.96 -16.46
CA GLY A 863 -0.61 11.70 -16.83
C GLY A 863 -0.36 12.95 -17.67
N LEU A 864 0.82 13.09 -18.26
CA LEU A 864 1.17 14.24 -19.10
C LEU A 864 1.07 13.91 -20.58
N HIS A 865 0.42 14.79 -21.29
CA HIS A 865 0.52 14.84 -22.76
C HIS A 865 1.94 15.24 -23.18
N ILE A 866 2.42 14.78 -24.34
CA ILE A 866 3.78 15.05 -24.85
C ILE A 866 4.14 16.55 -24.88
N ALA A 867 3.16 17.43 -25.16
CA ALA A 867 3.38 18.89 -25.11
C ALA A 867 3.66 19.39 -23.69
N ASP A 868 3.06 18.76 -22.66
CA ASP A 868 3.30 19.12 -21.25
C ASP A 868 4.62 18.50 -20.77
N VAL A 869 4.99 17.31 -21.30
CA VAL A 869 6.32 16.71 -21.10
C VAL A 869 7.41 17.64 -21.62
N HIS A 870 7.22 18.24 -22.79
CA HIS A 870 8.18 19.21 -23.35
C HIS A 870 8.42 20.38 -22.39
N LYS A 871 7.34 20.99 -21.85
CA LYS A 871 7.45 22.05 -20.85
C LYS A 871 8.16 21.59 -19.57
N LEU A 872 7.86 20.37 -19.12
CA LEU A 872 8.51 19.80 -17.95
C LEU A 872 10.02 19.65 -18.15
N ILE A 873 10.46 19.20 -19.32
CA ILE A 873 11.88 19.09 -19.67
C ILE A 873 12.57 20.46 -19.61
N ASP A 874 11.95 21.51 -20.14
CA ASP A 874 12.47 22.87 -20.06
C ASP A 874 12.66 23.33 -18.61
N ILE A 875 11.74 22.96 -17.74
CA ILE A 875 11.82 23.27 -16.30
C ILE A 875 12.97 22.52 -15.64
N LEU A 876 13.11 21.21 -15.90
CA LEU A 876 14.19 20.41 -15.35
C LEU A 876 15.57 20.91 -15.85
N ALA A 877 15.65 21.31 -17.11
CA ALA A 877 16.83 21.94 -17.66
C ALA A 877 17.18 23.24 -16.92
N ARG A 878 16.21 24.14 -16.69
CA ARG A 878 16.42 25.39 -15.92
C ARG A 878 16.88 25.13 -14.49
N LEU A 879 16.36 24.08 -13.82
CA LEU A 879 16.82 23.70 -12.47
C LEU A 879 18.29 23.25 -12.50
N THR A 880 18.65 22.44 -13.51
CA THR A 880 20.03 21.96 -13.68
C THR A 880 20.99 23.10 -14.05
N ASP A 881 20.58 24.00 -14.95
CA ASP A 881 21.38 25.19 -15.36
C ASP A 881 21.63 26.13 -14.18
N ALA A 882 20.77 26.13 -13.18
CA ALA A 882 20.97 26.86 -11.92
C ALA A 882 21.99 26.19 -10.98
N GLY A 883 22.69 25.11 -11.42
CA GLY A 883 23.74 24.42 -10.68
C GLY A 883 23.23 23.24 -9.83
N ASN A 884 21.91 22.97 -9.77
CA ASN A 884 21.34 21.90 -8.99
C ASN A 884 21.53 20.54 -9.66
N THR A 885 21.44 19.48 -8.87
CA THR A 885 21.42 18.12 -9.37
C THR A 885 19.98 17.65 -9.47
N VAL A 886 19.60 17.11 -10.63
CA VAL A 886 18.26 16.56 -10.87
C VAL A 886 18.36 15.07 -11.11
N VAL A 887 17.72 14.26 -10.27
CA VAL A 887 17.65 12.79 -10.40
C VAL A 887 16.21 12.41 -10.65
N VAL A 888 15.93 11.74 -11.75
CA VAL A 888 14.57 11.39 -12.17
C VAL A 888 14.47 9.88 -12.39
N ILE A 889 13.48 9.24 -11.77
CA ILE A 889 13.09 7.89 -12.15
C ILE A 889 12.12 8.04 -13.32
N GLU A 890 12.43 7.46 -14.48
CA GLU A 890 11.59 7.62 -15.67
C GLU A 890 11.59 6.41 -16.61
N HIS A 891 10.47 6.30 -17.32
CA HIS A 891 10.25 5.34 -18.40
C HIS A 891 9.98 6.02 -19.75
N ASN A 892 9.62 7.30 -19.73
CA ASN A 892 9.34 8.08 -20.93
C ASN A 892 10.65 8.33 -21.70
N LEU A 893 10.72 7.81 -22.94
CA LEU A 893 11.91 7.90 -23.76
C LEU A 893 12.27 9.33 -24.16
N ASP A 894 11.29 10.22 -24.28
CA ASP A 894 11.53 11.63 -24.57
C ASP A 894 12.28 12.37 -23.46
N VAL A 895 12.03 12.00 -22.20
CA VAL A 895 12.78 12.50 -21.04
C VAL A 895 14.15 11.84 -20.96
N ILE A 896 14.22 10.54 -21.20
CA ILE A 896 15.47 9.78 -21.12
C ILE A 896 16.48 10.27 -22.18
N LYS A 897 16.02 10.54 -23.43
CA LYS A 897 16.90 11.01 -24.51
C LYS A 897 17.53 12.38 -24.26
N VAL A 898 16.91 13.20 -23.41
CA VAL A 898 17.43 14.55 -23.08
C VAL A 898 18.28 14.60 -21.82
N ALA A 899 18.36 13.51 -21.05
CA ALA A 899 19.16 13.42 -19.84
C ALA A 899 20.67 13.54 -20.13
N ASP A 900 21.43 14.11 -19.21
CA ASP A 900 22.88 14.19 -19.31
C ASP A 900 23.54 12.86 -18.95
N HIS A 901 22.93 12.12 -17.99
CA HIS A 901 23.44 10.85 -17.48
C HIS A 901 22.31 9.85 -17.28
N ILE A 902 22.57 8.58 -17.57
CA ILE A 902 21.63 7.48 -17.37
C ILE A 902 22.24 6.47 -16.40
N ILE A 903 21.41 5.94 -15.50
CA ILE A 903 21.68 4.79 -14.65
C ILE A 903 20.59 3.77 -14.96
N ASP A 904 20.94 2.69 -15.66
CA ASP A 904 20.00 1.65 -16.08
C ASP A 904 20.12 0.42 -15.18
N LEU A 905 19.02 0.05 -14.52
CA LEU A 905 18.91 -1.08 -13.61
C LEU A 905 18.16 -2.24 -14.25
N GLY A 906 18.60 -3.45 -13.97
CA GLY A 906 17.98 -4.64 -14.53
C GLY A 906 18.75 -5.92 -14.21
N PRO A 907 18.80 -6.87 -15.18
CA PRO A 907 18.11 -6.84 -16.48
C PRO A 907 16.58 -7.04 -16.40
N GLU A 908 16.11 -7.77 -15.38
CA GLU A 908 14.69 -8.12 -15.20
C GLU A 908 14.09 -7.43 -13.96
N GLY A 909 12.83 -7.71 -13.65
CA GLY A 909 12.18 -7.29 -12.41
C GLY A 909 12.36 -8.29 -11.27
N GLY A 910 12.09 -7.87 -10.03
CA GLY A 910 12.16 -8.70 -8.83
C GLY A 910 13.54 -9.30 -8.59
N ASP A 911 13.60 -10.59 -8.30
CA ASP A 911 14.88 -11.27 -8.01
C ASP A 911 15.81 -11.37 -9.23
N GLY A 912 15.29 -11.26 -10.43
CA GLY A 912 16.08 -11.17 -11.66
C GLY A 912 16.69 -9.79 -11.91
N GLY A 913 16.32 -8.79 -11.12
CA GLY A 913 16.78 -7.41 -11.21
C GLY A 913 17.86 -7.03 -10.20
N GLY A 914 17.87 -5.76 -9.84
CA GLY A 914 18.69 -5.21 -8.78
C GLY A 914 20.19 -5.07 -9.11
N SER A 915 20.56 -5.18 -10.37
CA SER A 915 21.95 -5.02 -10.84
C SER A 915 22.09 -3.79 -11.73
N LEU A 916 23.24 -3.17 -11.76
CA LEU A 916 23.56 -2.09 -12.68
C LEU A 916 23.85 -2.68 -14.06
N VAL A 917 23.02 -2.32 -15.07
CA VAL A 917 23.18 -2.76 -16.46
C VAL A 917 24.07 -1.80 -17.22
N PHE A 918 23.83 -0.49 -17.04
CA PHE A 918 24.58 0.58 -17.72
C PHE A 918 24.63 1.85 -16.86
N THR A 919 25.69 2.60 -17.02
CA THR A 919 25.83 3.97 -16.52
C THR A 919 26.64 4.81 -17.53
N GLY A 920 26.14 6.01 -17.83
CA GLY A 920 26.80 6.88 -18.83
C GLY A 920 25.80 7.77 -19.57
N THR A 921 26.16 8.21 -20.77
CA THR A 921 25.28 9.07 -21.61
C THR A 921 24.19 8.25 -22.29
N PRO A 922 23.08 8.88 -22.75
CA PRO A 922 22.04 8.25 -23.55
C PRO A 922 22.56 7.53 -24.78
N GLU A 923 23.52 8.14 -25.49
CA GLU A 923 24.16 7.54 -26.67
C GLU A 923 24.95 6.27 -26.34
N GLY A 924 25.61 6.27 -25.15
CA GLY A 924 26.28 5.09 -24.63
C GLY A 924 25.29 3.97 -24.28
N CYS A 925 24.17 4.31 -23.68
CA CYS A 925 23.09 3.37 -23.35
C CYS A 925 22.50 2.73 -24.62
N ALA A 926 22.26 3.51 -25.66
CA ALA A 926 21.75 3.02 -26.95
C ALA A 926 22.66 1.99 -27.65
N ARG A 927 23.98 1.97 -27.32
CA ARG A 927 24.96 1.00 -27.81
C ARG A 927 25.04 -0.26 -26.92
N CYS A 928 24.46 -0.24 -25.73
CA CYS A 928 24.50 -1.36 -24.81
C CYS A 928 23.41 -2.39 -25.15
N GLU A 929 23.79 -3.51 -25.75
CA GLU A 929 22.85 -4.59 -26.13
C GLU A 929 22.10 -5.20 -24.93
N LYS A 930 22.66 -5.16 -23.73
CA LYS A 930 22.04 -5.69 -22.51
C LYS A 930 20.96 -4.79 -21.92
N SER A 931 20.92 -3.53 -22.34
CA SER A 931 19.95 -2.56 -21.85
C SER A 931 18.70 -2.58 -22.70
N TYR A 932 17.57 -2.97 -22.11
CA TYR A 932 16.28 -2.85 -22.78
C TYR A 932 15.94 -1.38 -23.09
N THR A 933 16.19 -0.49 -22.15
CA THR A 933 16.03 0.96 -22.35
C THR A 933 16.87 1.44 -23.55
N GLY A 934 18.13 0.98 -23.66
CA GLY A 934 19.02 1.31 -24.76
C GLY A 934 18.51 0.86 -26.12
N GLN A 935 17.91 -0.33 -26.21
CA GLN A 935 17.34 -0.87 -27.46
C GLN A 935 16.21 0.02 -28.00
N PHE A 936 15.32 0.51 -27.12
CA PHE A 936 14.24 1.44 -27.51
C PHE A 936 14.77 2.83 -27.80
N LEU A 937 15.73 3.32 -27.01
CA LEU A 937 16.32 4.65 -27.15
C LEU A 937 17.05 4.81 -28.50
N LYS A 938 17.65 3.75 -29.02
CA LYS A 938 18.33 3.73 -30.32
C LYS A 938 17.47 4.20 -31.49
N LYS A 939 16.14 4.11 -31.38
CA LYS A 939 15.19 4.55 -32.39
C LYS A 939 14.98 6.06 -32.40
N LEU A 940 15.33 6.75 -31.30
CA LEU A 940 15.05 8.18 -31.08
C LEU A 940 16.30 9.07 -31.06
N LEU A 941 17.48 8.47 -30.94
CA LEU A 941 18.81 9.12 -31.05
C LEU A 941 19.37 8.92 -32.43
#